data_7ea353dc79db20ec13a656fd994be63f
#
_entry.id   7ea353dc79db20ec13a656fd994be63f
#
_cell.length_a   1.000
_cell.length_b   1.000
_cell.length_c   1.000
_cell.angle_alpha   90.00
_cell.angle_beta   90.00
_cell.angle_gamma   90.00
#
_symmetry.space_group_name_H-M   'P 1'
#
loop_
_entity.id
_entity.type
_entity.pdbx_description
1 polymer ?
#
loop_
_entity_poly.entity_id
_entity_poly.type
_entity_poly.pdbx_seq_one_letter_code
_entity_poly.pdbx_strand_id
1 'polypeptide(L)'
;DNICSMWPARGGPAVADGVIYWAAGIWPSEGIFIEALRLDTGKRAWLNDTDGFRYMPQPHGGADAASGVSAQGHMVVDKGRVYLPTGRAVPAALNSADGKYQYFHLQKYGQLGGSSIAGFGTHFFNSGRLFNAQNGESQVQLSGPVARLGKNIASFSKGGIQVYRWAQKTKKDRKGKVIKFTGIEPLWKIDGVPGGTELIGSGSAIVSSGGDEVALIDSAGKTVEWKTKVKGTAHGLASAGGRLYVSTDEGFIYCFSGKDNAGQATEPARKRALPGHLETYADAADEILKNSGVREGYCLDLGCGDGSLAIELARQSSLKIYCIEEDPGLVEKARKRLDDAGLYGTRVVVHQASLNKTNYPKYLANLVVSGRSVTGGTVKIADDELTRLTRPWGGVVAIGKKGKLEIRRRGALAGAGSWTHQYSNPANTCCSEDAIVKGPLRMLWFRDADLPVPQRHGRGPAPLFHKGYLVVEGLNAVRATDAYNGRTIWEYSLPGILKAYNQDHLMGTAGTGSNLCTDGDSVYIHQKETCLRIDLATGKKLGEFRPPSTVAGKPGRWGYLAAVDGRLYGTIADSEHIVKWRYLKGEMKDLLTESKTFFSLDGKSGKLLWRYDAEHSIRHNAIAIGGGKVYLIDRKAAAIDTIKYRRAKGEKEIPHPGGAILALDATTGKVDWKKDKDIFGTMLALSAEKNILLMGYQPTRFRLPSEVGGRMAVFHTTDGYRVWDRKVDYASRPMLNDKTIYAEGGAWDLKTGVDREFKFKRSYGCGILAGGNNLMLFRSATMGYFDLADTKKTYNYGGLRLGCWVNAIPAGGIVLVPDASAGCKCSYLNQASLALETAD
;
A
#
# COMPACT_ATOMS: atom_id res chain seq x y z
N ASP A 1 12.96 -3.74 -10.33
CA ASP A 1 12.79 -3.77 -8.88
C ASP A 1 14.10 -4.19 -8.22
N ASN A 2 14.74 -3.27 -7.52
CA ASN A 2 15.95 -3.55 -6.74
C ASN A 2 15.62 -3.57 -5.26
N ILE A 3 16.32 -4.39 -4.49
CA ILE A 3 16.22 -4.35 -3.02
C ILE A 3 16.81 -3.02 -2.55
N CYS A 4 16.08 -2.30 -1.71
CA CYS A 4 16.58 -1.12 -1.04
C CYS A 4 16.69 -1.36 0.47
N SER A 5 17.51 -0.57 1.13
CA SER A 5 17.61 -0.59 2.60
C SER A 5 16.26 -0.24 3.24
N MET A 6 15.98 -0.79 4.42
CA MET A 6 14.87 -0.36 5.27
C MET A 6 14.99 1.13 5.65
N TRP A 7 16.22 1.65 5.68
CA TRP A 7 16.55 3.04 5.93
C TRP A 7 17.14 3.71 4.68
N PRO A 8 16.33 3.97 3.63
CA PRO A 8 16.85 4.59 2.42
C PRO A 8 17.23 6.05 2.68
N ALA A 9 18.33 6.49 2.10
CA ALA A 9 18.69 7.90 2.00
C ALA A 9 17.99 8.49 0.77
N ARG A 10 16.87 9.19 0.97
CA ARG A 10 16.04 9.77 -0.13
C ARG A 10 16.33 11.25 -0.37
N GLY A 11 17.50 11.72 -0.06
CA GLY A 11 17.94 13.10 -0.30
C GLY A 11 19.43 13.20 -0.33
N GLY A 12 19.94 14.22 -1.05
CA GLY A 12 21.35 14.55 -1.05
C GLY A 12 21.79 15.16 0.28
N PRO A 13 23.09 15.08 0.64
CA PRO A 13 23.64 15.77 1.79
C PRO A 13 23.61 17.29 1.58
N ALA A 14 23.50 18.03 2.66
CA ALA A 14 23.75 19.46 2.70
C ALA A 14 25.11 19.74 3.33
N VAL A 15 25.84 20.73 2.81
CA VAL A 15 27.13 21.17 3.34
C VAL A 15 27.05 22.64 3.74
N ALA A 16 27.38 22.94 4.98
CA ALA A 16 27.47 24.32 5.48
C ALA A 16 28.49 24.40 6.63
N ASP A 17 29.25 25.49 6.66
CA ASP A 17 30.19 25.83 7.74
C ASP A 17 31.14 24.66 8.12
N GLY A 18 31.66 23.94 7.11
CA GLY A 18 32.56 22.80 7.30
C GLY A 18 31.91 21.53 7.89
N VAL A 19 30.58 21.42 7.81
CA VAL A 19 29.80 20.26 8.27
C VAL A 19 28.94 19.72 7.15
N ILE A 20 28.88 18.37 7.03
CA ILE A 20 28.02 17.63 6.15
C ILE A 20 26.82 17.15 6.98
N TYR A 21 25.62 17.41 6.50
CA TYR A 21 24.37 16.92 7.08
C TYR A 21 23.71 15.94 6.12
N TRP A 22 23.28 14.80 6.63
CA TRP A 22 22.58 13.78 5.84
C TRP A 22 21.55 13.05 6.70
N ALA A 23 20.63 12.36 6.04
CA ALA A 23 19.58 11.60 6.73
C ALA A 23 19.24 10.31 5.99
N ALA A 24 18.85 9.29 6.77
CA ALA A 24 18.34 8.02 6.29
C ALA A 24 17.09 7.60 7.08
N GLY A 25 16.23 6.84 6.44
CA GLY A 25 14.99 6.35 7.02
C GLY A 25 13.76 7.16 6.62
N ILE A 26 12.69 6.44 6.29
CA ILE A 26 11.39 7.03 5.92
C ILE A 26 10.24 6.50 6.77
N TRP A 27 10.50 5.49 7.58
CA TRP A 27 9.51 4.83 8.44
C TRP A 27 9.81 5.16 9.90
N PRO A 28 9.02 6.04 10.56
CA PRO A 28 9.30 6.45 11.94
C PRO A 28 9.39 5.29 12.95
N SER A 29 8.62 4.23 12.73
CA SER A 29 8.63 3.04 13.59
C SER A 29 9.87 2.17 13.43
N GLU A 30 10.62 2.35 12.34
CA GLU A 30 11.85 1.59 12.05
C GLU A 30 13.13 2.36 12.37
N GLY A 31 13.00 3.63 12.72
CA GLY A 31 14.11 4.53 12.99
C GLY A 31 14.37 5.53 11.87
N ILE A 32 14.72 6.72 12.28
CA ILE A 32 15.15 7.83 11.40
C ILE A 32 16.49 8.28 11.91
N PHE A 33 17.48 8.31 11.05
CA PHE A 33 18.85 8.67 11.36
C PHE A 33 19.19 10.01 10.70
N ILE A 34 19.52 11.03 11.49
CA ILE A 34 19.94 12.34 11.00
C ILE A 34 21.31 12.61 11.62
N GLU A 35 22.30 12.84 10.78
CA GLU A 35 23.69 12.90 11.20
C GLU A 35 24.40 14.12 10.64
N ALA A 36 25.32 14.67 11.43
CA ALA A 36 26.28 15.70 11.02
C ALA A 36 27.70 15.16 11.14
N LEU A 37 28.48 15.34 10.08
CA LEU A 37 29.88 14.94 9.99
C LEU A 37 30.76 16.17 9.70
N ARG A 38 31.93 16.19 10.28
CA ARG A 38 32.97 17.18 9.93
C ARG A 38 33.45 16.92 8.50
N LEU A 39 33.41 17.96 7.66
CA LEU A 39 33.77 17.84 6.24
C LEU A 39 35.27 17.45 6.06
N ASP A 40 36.15 17.95 6.90
CA ASP A 40 37.58 17.75 6.85
C ASP A 40 38.05 16.35 7.28
N THR A 41 37.32 15.75 8.25
CA THR A 41 37.76 14.52 8.90
C THR A 41 36.77 13.35 8.75
N GLY A 42 35.56 13.62 8.30
CA GLY A 42 34.49 12.63 8.30
C GLY A 42 34.01 12.20 9.69
N LYS A 43 34.54 12.80 10.76
CA LYS A 43 34.15 12.46 12.14
C LYS A 43 32.74 12.99 12.44
N ARG A 44 31.97 12.17 13.17
CA ARG A 44 30.63 12.54 13.62
C ARG A 44 30.68 13.75 14.57
N ALA A 45 29.93 14.80 14.21
CA ALA A 45 29.69 15.93 15.11
C ALA A 45 28.51 15.63 16.04
N TRP A 46 27.40 15.14 15.49
CA TRP A 46 26.24 14.65 16.24
C TRP A 46 25.42 13.64 15.43
N LEU A 47 24.60 12.84 16.14
CA LEU A 47 23.62 11.91 15.60
C LEU A 47 22.30 12.10 16.34
N ASN A 48 21.19 12.21 15.61
CA ASN A 48 19.84 12.12 16.13
C ASN A 48 19.16 10.87 15.52
N ASP A 49 19.01 9.82 16.32
CA ASP A 49 18.42 8.54 15.96
C ASP A 49 17.26 8.13 16.89
N THR A 50 16.90 8.97 17.84
CA THR A 50 15.90 8.69 18.88
C THR A 50 14.60 9.48 18.72
N ASP A 51 14.64 10.66 18.09
CA ASP A 51 13.53 11.60 18.03
C ASP A 51 12.66 11.46 16.76
N GLY A 52 12.97 10.53 15.88
CA GLY A 52 12.25 10.34 14.63
C GLY A 52 10.81 9.86 14.82
N PHE A 53 10.57 8.99 15.80
CA PHE A 53 9.24 8.52 16.18
C PHE A 53 8.58 9.50 17.16
N ARG A 54 7.29 9.84 16.90
CA ARG A 54 6.54 10.78 17.75
C ARG A 54 5.08 10.37 17.87
N TYR A 55 4.55 10.36 19.10
CA TYR A 55 3.11 10.37 19.33
C TYR A 55 2.62 11.82 19.26
N MET A 56 1.81 12.16 18.25
CA MET A 56 1.56 13.56 17.90
C MET A 56 0.20 13.76 17.25
N PRO A 57 -0.32 15.01 17.24
CA PRO A 57 -1.56 15.36 16.55
C PRO A 57 -1.50 15.01 15.07
N GLN A 58 -2.55 14.33 14.60
CA GLN A 58 -2.69 13.93 13.20
C GLN A 58 -3.47 14.99 12.40
N PRO A 59 -3.31 15.07 11.08
CA PRO A 59 -3.95 16.10 10.26
C PRO A 59 -5.48 16.01 10.24
N HIS A 60 -6.05 14.98 10.81
CA HIS A 60 -7.48 14.67 10.71
C HIS A 60 -8.12 14.46 12.07
N GLY A 61 -9.21 15.16 12.33
CA GLY A 61 -10.09 14.94 13.48
C GLY A 61 -9.54 15.28 14.87
N GLY A 62 -8.36 15.92 14.97
CA GLY A 62 -7.74 16.24 16.25
C GLY A 62 -7.26 15.01 17.04
N ALA A 63 -7.10 13.87 16.36
CA ALA A 63 -6.61 12.64 16.97
C ALA A 63 -5.10 12.66 17.13
N ASP A 64 -4.59 12.10 18.23
CA ASP A 64 -3.18 11.82 18.44
C ASP A 64 -2.88 10.35 18.14
N ALA A 65 -1.77 10.10 17.47
CA ALA A 65 -1.30 8.76 17.17
C ALA A 65 0.21 8.72 16.92
N ALA A 66 0.78 7.52 16.92
CA ALA A 66 2.15 7.28 16.52
C ALA A 66 2.37 7.70 15.05
N SER A 67 3.32 8.55 14.84
CA SER A 67 3.79 9.06 13.56
C SER A 67 5.24 9.48 13.70
N GLY A 68 5.69 10.50 13.03
CA GLY A 68 7.03 11.04 13.18
C GLY A 68 7.56 11.66 11.91
N VAL A 69 8.88 11.71 11.85
CA VAL A 69 9.64 12.28 10.75
C VAL A 69 9.87 11.22 9.67
N SER A 70 10.01 11.64 8.43
CA SER A 70 10.34 10.79 7.29
C SER A 70 11.30 11.57 6.39
N ALA A 71 12.53 11.10 6.22
CA ALA A 71 13.53 11.81 5.42
C ALA A 71 13.25 11.65 3.92
N GLN A 72 12.67 12.68 3.27
CA GLN A 72 12.22 12.61 1.88
C GLN A 72 12.56 13.88 1.10
N GLY A 73 13.81 14.08 0.74
CA GLY A 73 14.27 15.18 -0.09
C GLY A 73 15.59 15.79 0.37
N HIS A 74 16.07 16.76 -0.41
CA HIS A 74 17.34 17.45 -0.12
C HIS A 74 17.20 18.35 1.11
N MET A 75 18.11 18.16 2.07
CA MET A 75 18.20 19.03 3.24
C MET A 75 18.73 20.40 2.86
N VAL A 76 18.36 21.40 3.65
CA VAL A 76 18.87 22.76 3.52
C VAL A 76 19.29 23.27 4.89
N VAL A 77 20.46 23.89 4.96
CA VAL A 77 20.95 24.59 6.15
C VAL A 77 20.80 26.10 5.95
N ASP A 78 20.09 26.76 6.86
CA ASP A 78 19.90 28.22 6.79
C ASP A 78 19.79 28.81 8.21
N LYS A 79 20.65 29.80 8.53
CA LYS A 79 20.65 30.52 9.81
C LYS A 79 20.61 29.61 11.07
N GLY A 80 21.53 28.65 11.12
CA GLY A 80 21.68 27.73 12.25
C GLY A 80 20.58 26.65 12.34
N ARG A 81 19.79 26.46 11.32
CA ARG A 81 18.77 25.40 11.21
C ARG A 81 19.07 24.44 10.07
N VAL A 82 18.86 23.17 10.34
CA VAL A 82 18.78 22.12 9.32
C VAL A 82 17.31 21.84 9.07
N TYR A 83 16.88 22.04 7.83
CA TYR A 83 15.54 21.67 7.38
C TYR A 83 15.59 20.33 6.68
N LEU A 84 14.90 19.33 7.25
CA LEU A 84 14.75 18.01 6.69
C LEU A 84 13.38 17.88 6.03
N PRO A 85 13.27 17.77 4.70
CA PRO A 85 11.99 17.54 4.03
C PRO A 85 11.36 16.24 4.50
N THR A 86 10.07 16.27 4.84
CA THR A 86 9.34 15.10 5.32
C THR A 86 8.18 14.75 4.38
N GLY A 87 8.38 14.85 3.09
CA GLY A 87 7.38 14.58 2.07
C GLY A 87 6.20 15.57 2.18
N ARG A 88 5.03 15.05 2.50
CA ARG A 88 3.78 15.83 2.54
C ARG A 88 3.57 16.67 3.81
N ALA A 89 4.41 16.50 4.82
CA ALA A 89 4.35 17.28 6.06
C ALA A 89 5.21 18.56 5.97
N VAL A 90 5.17 19.40 7.01
CA VAL A 90 6.13 20.48 7.13
C VAL A 90 7.53 19.90 7.41
N PRO A 91 8.60 20.49 6.90
CA PRO A 91 9.94 20.04 7.22
C PRO A 91 10.19 19.99 8.73
N ALA A 92 10.91 18.98 9.17
CA ALA A 92 11.51 18.99 10.49
C ALA A 92 12.64 20.05 10.52
N ALA A 93 12.58 20.95 11.49
CA ALA A 93 13.65 21.93 11.73
C ALA A 93 14.45 21.49 12.94
N LEU A 94 15.77 21.29 12.74
CA LEU A 94 16.71 20.94 13.76
C LEU A 94 17.73 22.07 13.97
N ASN A 95 18.30 22.18 15.16
CA ASN A 95 19.45 23.02 15.41
C ASN A 95 20.69 22.39 14.74
N SER A 96 21.41 23.17 13.93
CA SER A 96 22.57 22.67 13.18
C SER A 96 23.77 22.31 14.11
N ALA A 97 23.86 22.89 15.30
CA ALA A 97 24.97 22.65 16.21
C ALA A 97 24.87 21.33 16.98
N ASP A 98 23.65 20.88 17.33
CA ASP A 98 23.44 19.72 18.21
C ASP A 98 22.39 18.72 17.73
N GLY A 99 21.75 18.97 16.58
CA GLY A 99 20.75 18.06 15.97
C GLY A 99 19.40 17.97 16.70
N LYS A 100 19.14 18.83 17.70
CA LYS A 100 17.87 18.81 18.42
C LYS A 100 16.75 19.42 17.58
N TYR A 101 15.57 18.75 17.59
CA TYR A 101 14.40 19.28 16.93
C TYR A 101 13.91 20.59 17.54
N GLN A 102 13.69 21.59 16.69
CA GLN A 102 13.03 22.84 17.04
C GLN A 102 11.52 22.72 16.85
N TYR A 103 11.08 22.13 15.78
CA TYR A 103 9.68 21.82 15.52
C TYR A 103 9.53 20.78 14.39
N PHE A 104 8.37 20.11 14.39
CA PHE A 104 7.82 19.28 13.33
C PHE A 104 6.32 19.11 13.55
N HIS A 105 5.49 19.22 12.52
CA HIS A 105 4.07 18.95 12.62
C HIS A 105 3.46 18.57 11.27
N LEU A 106 2.35 17.84 11.31
CA LEU A 106 1.60 17.43 10.13
C LEU A 106 0.61 18.53 9.74
N GLN A 107 0.56 18.88 8.46
CA GLN A 107 -0.33 19.91 7.95
C GLN A 107 -1.75 19.40 7.75
N LYS A 108 -2.74 20.28 7.99
CA LYS A 108 -4.16 19.99 7.73
C LYS A 108 -4.46 20.19 6.23
N TYR A 109 -5.49 19.52 5.77
CA TYR A 109 -6.11 19.57 4.43
C TYR A 109 -5.45 20.47 3.37
N GLY A 110 -4.80 19.84 2.37
CA GLY A 110 -4.25 20.55 1.23
C GLY A 110 -3.06 21.46 1.49
N GLN A 111 -2.63 21.56 2.75
CA GLN A 111 -1.41 22.27 3.12
C GLN A 111 -0.25 21.29 3.08
N LEU A 112 0.14 20.92 1.87
CA LEU A 112 1.16 19.91 1.65
C LEU A 112 2.55 20.53 1.68
N GLY A 113 3.51 19.78 2.22
CA GLY A 113 4.94 19.98 2.04
C GLY A 113 5.41 19.47 0.67
N GLY A 114 6.59 18.90 0.63
CA GLY A 114 7.23 18.33 -0.57
C GLY A 114 8.67 17.98 -0.30
N SER A 115 9.41 17.63 -1.35
CA SER A 115 10.81 17.19 -1.27
C SER A 115 11.83 18.33 -1.43
N SER A 116 11.43 19.51 -1.94
CA SER A 116 12.32 20.64 -2.16
C SER A 116 12.13 21.76 -1.13
N ILE A 117 13.21 22.37 -0.69
CA ILE A 117 13.22 23.48 0.25
C ILE A 117 14.05 24.63 -0.31
N ALA A 118 13.62 25.87 -0.05
CA ALA A 118 14.39 27.08 -0.31
C ALA A 118 14.38 27.97 0.97
N GLY A 119 15.55 28.22 1.57
CA GLY A 119 15.72 29.02 2.78
C GLY A 119 15.87 30.51 2.50
N PHE A 120 15.24 31.36 3.35
CA PHE A 120 15.27 32.82 3.28
C PHE A 120 15.45 33.46 4.68
N GLY A 121 16.15 32.77 5.58
CA GLY A 121 16.45 33.25 6.93
C GLY A 121 15.23 33.19 7.87
N THR A 122 14.35 34.16 7.82
CA THR A 122 13.15 34.22 8.67
C THR A 122 11.97 33.38 8.15
N HIS A 123 12.07 32.95 6.90
CA HIS A 123 11.07 32.14 6.21
C HIS A 123 11.74 31.06 5.36
N PHE A 124 10.99 30.07 4.96
CA PHE A 124 11.40 29.09 3.96
C PHE A 124 10.20 28.63 3.12
N PHE A 125 10.47 28.23 1.90
CA PHE A 125 9.53 27.52 1.08
C PHE A 125 9.79 26.02 1.13
N ASN A 126 8.72 25.25 1.19
CA ASN A 126 8.75 23.83 0.93
C ASN A 126 7.78 23.52 -0.21
N SER A 127 8.29 23.18 -1.39
CA SER A 127 7.53 22.89 -2.60
C SER A 127 6.43 23.94 -2.89
N GLY A 128 6.77 25.19 -2.89
CA GLY A 128 5.87 26.30 -3.19
C GLY A 128 5.06 26.84 -2.01
N ARG A 129 5.05 26.18 -0.85
CA ARG A 129 4.40 26.74 0.34
C ARG A 129 5.38 27.49 1.22
N LEU A 130 5.01 28.72 1.57
CA LEU A 130 5.77 29.58 2.49
C LEU A 130 5.47 29.25 3.94
N PHE A 131 6.50 29.06 4.73
CA PHE A 131 6.45 28.84 6.17
C PHE A 131 7.28 29.87 6.94
N ASN A 132 6.86 30.18 8.15
CA ASN A 132 7.67 30.92 9.09
C ASN A 132 8.77 30.00 9.62
N ALA A 133 10.04 30.45 9.59
CA ALA A 133 11.19 29.64 9.99
C ALA A 133 11.27 29.37 11.49
N GLN A 134 10.63 30.20 12.32
CA GLN A 134 10.66 30.06 13.77
C GLN A 134 9.74 28.93 14.28
N ASN A 135 8.57 28.76 13.67
CA ASN A 135 7.54 27.86 14.18
C ASN A 135 6.91 26.92 13.13
N GLY A 136 7.32 27.00 11.85
CA GLY A 136 6.78 26.17 10.77
C GLY A 136 5.31 26.48 10.40
N GLU A 137 4.77 27.64 10.77
CA GLU A 137 3.42 28.03 10.38
C GLU A 137 3.31 28.40 8.91
N SER A 138 2.32 27.83 8.24
CA SER A 138 2.03 28.08 6.83
C SER A 138 1.42 29.44 6.57
N GLN A 139 1.91 30.15 5.56
CA GLN A 139 1.46 31.51 5.23
C GLN A 139 0.89 31.63 3.81
N VAL A 140 1.65 31.37 2.77
CA VAL A 140 1.31 31.59 1.34
C VAL A 140 1.53 30.31 0.53
N GLN A 141 0.79 30.12 -0.53
CA GLN A 141 0.97 29.03 -1.49
C GLN A 141 1.30 29.58 -2.88
N LEU A 142 2.40 29.12 -3.46
CA LEU A 142 2.77 29.26 -4.86
C LEU A 142 2.62 27.94 -5.61
N SER A 143 2.70 28.00 -6.93
CA SER A 143 2.65 26.81 -7.78
C SER A 143 4.07 26.28 -8.02
N GLY A 144 4.32 25.01 -7.67
CA GLY A 144 5.56 24.32 -7.98
C GLY A 144 6.79 24.72 -7.16
N PRO A 145 7.99 24.32 -7.63
CA PRO A 145 9.27 24.66 -7.01
C PRO A 145 9.51 26.16 -6.89
N VAL A 146 10.30 26.52 -5.88
CA VAL A 146 10.67 27.91 -5.60
C VAL A 146 12.19 28.01 -5.54
N ALA A 147 12.75 28.97 -6.25
CA ALA A 147 14.16 29.31 -6.23
C ALA A 147 14.40 30.65 -5.54
N ARG A 148 15.54 30.75 -4.83
CA ARG A 148 16.04 32.02 -4.30
C ARG A 148 16.80 32.79 -5.38
N LEU A 149 16.45 34.05 -5.58
CA LEU A 149 17.11 34.97 -6.50
C LEU A 149 17.54 36.21 -5.72
N GLY A 150 18.70 36.20 -5.12
CA GLY A 150 19.13 37.24 -4.19
C GLY A 150 18.18 37.39 -3.01
N LYS A 151 17.48 38.54 -2.94
CA LYS A 151 16.41 38.79 -1.93
C LYS A 151 15.01 38.39 -2.43
N ASN A 152 14.87 38.10 -3.74
CA ASN A 152 13.61 37.80 -4.38
C ASN A 152 13.34 36.29 -4.48
N ILE A 153 12.15 35.95 -4.90
CA ILE A 153 11.63 34.60 -4.97
C ILE A 153 11.18 34.37 -6.41
N ALA A 154 11.70 33.33 -7.07
CA ALA A 154 11.22 32.87 -8.37
C ALA A 154 10.38 31.60 -8.22
N SER A 155 9.28 31.50 -8.96
CA SER A 155 8.45 30.29 -8.97
C SER A 155 7.77 30.15 -10.32
N PHE A 156 7.42 28.91 -10.67
CA PHE A 156 6.62 28.69 -11.88
C PHE A 156 5.24 29.35 -11.77
N SER A 157 4.76 29.84 -12.89
CA SER A 157 3.42 30.38 -13.07
C SER A 157 2.84 29.87 -14.38
N LYS A 158 1.55 30.14 -14.66
CA LYS A 158 0.96 29.76 -15.93
C LYS A 158 1.72 30.42 -17.07
N GLY A 159 2.38 29.60 -17.89
CA GLY A 159 3.10 30.01 -19.10
C GLY A 159 4.55 30.48 -18.91
N GLY A 160 5.08 30.47 -17.67
CA GLY A 160 6.45 30.93 -17.45
C GLY A 160 6.88 31.00 -16.00
N ILE A 161 7.77 31.90 -15.65
CA ILE A 161 8.30 32.14 -14.32
C ILE A 161 7.87 33.52 -13.82
N GLN A 162 7.31 33.56 -12.61
CA GLN A 162 6.98 34.75 -11.87
C GLN A 162 8.02 35.01 -10.80
N VAL A 163 8.59 36.18 -10.75
CA VAL A 163 9.45 36.66 -9.66
C VAL A 163 8.61 37.50 -8.70
N TYR A 164 8.83 37.30 -7.40
CA TYR A 164 8.13 38.00 -6.31
C TYR A 164 9.13 38.70 -5.41
N ARG A 165 8.66 39.75 -4.74
CA ARG A 165 9.35 40.40 -3.61
C ARG A 165 8.56 40.24 -2.33
N TRP A 166 9.24 40.39 -1.21
CA TRP A 166 8.61 40.37 0.10
C TRP A 166 7.75 41.61 0.32
N ALA A 167 6.59 41.41 0.96
CA ALA A 167 5.66 42.48 1.31
C ALA A 167 4.98 42.23 2.65
N GLN A 168 4.74 43.31 3.41
CA GLN A 168 3.90 43.23 4.60
C GLN A 168 2.43 43.24 4.17
N LYS A 169 1.67 42.24 4.60
CA LYS A 169 0.25 42.06 4.30
C LYS A 169 -0.59 41.97 5.57
N THR A 170 -1.86 42.21 5.44
CA THR A 170 -2.81 42.06 6.55
C THR A 170 -3.90 41.05 6.18
N LYS A 171 -4.36 40.32 7.17
CA LYS A 171 -5.55 39.45 7.09
C LYS A 171 -6.39 39.57 8.37
N LYS A 172 -7.68 39.29 8.28
CA LYS A 172 -8.53 39.14 9.48
C LYS A 172 -8.46 37.71 9.97
N ASP A 173 -8.28 37.53 11.27
CA ASP A 173 -8.40 36.21 11.92
C ASP A 173 -9.88 35.79 12.02
N ARG A 174 -10.12 34.60 12.58
CA ARG A 174 -11.50 34.06 12.77
C ARG A 174 -12.36 34.89 13.69
N LYS A 175 -11.77 35.79 14.49
CA LYS A 175 -12.46 36.71 15.41
C LYS A 175 -12.59 38.12 14.82
N GLY A 176 -12.15 38.33 13.55
CA GLY A 176 -12.21 39.62 12.88
C GLY A 176 -11.04 40.58 13.19
N LYS A 177 -10.09 40.19 14.03
CA LYS A 177 -8.90 41.00 14.34
C LYS A 177 -7.95 41.05 13.18
N VAL A 178 -7.45 42.23 12.83
CA VAL A 178 -6.47 42.44 11.78
C VAL A 178 -5.09 41.97 12.27
N ILE A 179 -4.49 41.00 11.54
CA ILE A 179 -3.15 40.49 11.81
C ILE A 179 -2.23 40.88 10.65
N LYS A 180 -1.05 41.41 10.97
CA LYS A 180 0.04 41.63 10.00
C LYS A 180 0.83 40.32 9.82
N PHE A 181 1.22 40.03 8.58
CA PHE A 181 2.09 38.89 8.26
C PHE A 181 3.00 39.20 7.09
N THR A 182 4.16 38.55 7.01
CA THR A 182 5.05 38.63 5.87
C THR A 182 4.49 37.79 4.73
N GLY A 183 4.20 38.43 3.61
CA GLY A 183 3.72 37.81 2.37
C GLY A 183 4.66 38.13 1.23
N ILE A 184 4.18 37.91 0.02
CA ILE A 184 4.88 38.18 -1.24
C ILE A 184 3.96 38.90 -2.22
N GLU A 185 4.55 39.69 -3.12
CA GLU A 185 3.84 40.34 -4.24
C GLU A 185 4.60 40.16 -5.53
N PRO A 186 3.92 40.10 -6.68
CA PRO A 186 4.55 39.98 -8.00
C PRO A 186 5.48 41.18 -8.28
N LEU A 187 6.66 40.87 -8.82
CA LEU A 187 7.64 41.89 -9.23
C LEU A 187 7.74 41.96 -10.77
N TRP A 188 8.03 40.83 -11.42
CA TRP A 188 8.05 40.73 -12.88
C TRP A 188 7.83 39.27 -13.30
N LYS A 189 7.51 39.04 -14.58
CA LYS A 189 7.24 37.74 -15.16
C LYS A 189 7.98 37.61 -16.51
N ILE A 190 8.40 36.37 -16.79
CA ILE A 190 8.86 35.96 -18.12
C ILE A 190 8.05 34.74 -18.57
N ASP A 191 7.55 34.80 -19.80
CA ASP A 191 6.77 33.75 -20.43
C ASP A 191 7.59 32.96 -21.46
N GLY A 192 7.12 31.79 -21.89
CA GLY A 192 7.75 30.97 -22.93
C GLY A 192 9.04 30.27 -22.54
N VAL A 193 9.30 30.14 -21.24
CA VAL A 193 10.44 29.41 -20.71
C VAL A 193 10.03 27.98 -20.27
N PRO A 194 10.94 27.00 -20.37
CA PRO A 194 10.65 25.63 -19.87
C PRO A 194 10.35 25.68 -18.39
N GLY A 195 9.37 24.92 -17.97
CA GLY A 195 8.95 24.91 -16.58
C GLY A 195 8.22 23.64 -16.16
N GLY A 196 8.02 23.52 -14.85
CA GLY A 196 7.26 22.43 -14.24
C GLY A 196 8.11 21.30 -13.67
N THR A 197 9.39 21.19 -14.02
CA THR A 197 10.27 20.14 -13.47
C THR A 197 11.14 20.68 -12.33
N GLU A 198 12.12 21.54 -12.60
CA GLU A 198 13.03 22.04 -11.57
C GLU A 198 13.36 23.53 -11.82
N LEU A 199 13.69 24.25 -10.74
CA LEU A 199 14.01 25.67 -10.76
C LEU A 199 15.08 25.99 -9.73
N ILE A 200 16.19 26.58 -10.15
CA ILE A 200 17.25 27.05 -9.24
C ILE A 200 17.65 28.51 -9.53
N GLY A 201 18.12 29.20 -8.51
CA GLY A 201 18.79 30.49 -8.65
C GLY A 201 20.31 30.30 -8.66
N SER A 202 20.98 30.99 -9.59
CA SER A 202 22.44 30.96 -9.72
C SER A 202 22.96 32.39 -9.85
N GLY A 203 23.39 32.98 -8.75
CA GLY A 203 23.78 34.42 -8.72
C GLY A 203 22.62 35.33 -9.09
N SER A 204 22.76 36.06 -10.19
CA SER A 204 21.72 36.93 -10.80
C SER A 204 20.84 36.20 -11.85
N ALA A 205 21.12 34.93 -12.10
CA ALA A 205 20.37 34.17 -13.11
C ALA A 205 19.40 33.19 -12.47
N ILE A 206 18.40 32.76 -13.24
CA ILE A 206 17.48 31.64 -12.96
C ILE A 206 17.78 30.55 -13.98
N VAL A 207 17.89 29.31 -13.50
CA VAL A 207 17.90 28.16 -14.38
C VAL A 207 16.59 27.39 -14.17
N SER A 208 15.91 27.09 -15.28
CA SER A 208 14.66 26.35 -15.27
C SER A 208 14.72 25.13 -16.18
N SER A 209 14.00 24.07 -15.82
CA SER A 209 13.77 22.92 -16.68
C SER A 209 12.29 22.54 -16.78
N GLY A 210 11.94 21.95 -17.93
CA GLY A 210 10.61 21.43 -18.20
C GLY A 210 10.69 20.37 -19.29
N GLY A 211 10.40 19.09 -18.90
CA GLY A 211 10.63 17.96 -19.80
C GLY A 211 12.10 17.87 -20.22
N ASP A 212 12.36 17.81 -21.50
CA ASP A 212 13.69 17.72 -22.12
C ASP A 212 14.38 19.07 -22.32
N GLU A 213 13.77 20.18 -21.92
CA GLU A 213 14.31 21.53 -22.14
C GLU A 213 14.90 22.12 -20.86
N VAL A 214 15.99 22.85 -21.00
CA VAL A 214 16.68 23.65 -19.96
C VAL A 214 16.96 25.05 -20.47
N ALA A 215 16.72 26.06 -19.64
CA ALA A 215 17.00 27.47 -19.99
C ALA A 215 17.73 28.21 -18.87
N LEU A 216 18.61 29.10 -19.25
CA LEU A 216 19.25 30.11 -18.40
C LEU A 216 18.60 31.47 -18.69
N ILE A 217 18.17 32.16 -17.66
CA ILE A 217 17.44 33.43 -17.72
C ILE A 217 18.21 34.46 -16.92
N ASP A 218 18.61 35.55 -17.57
CA ASP A 218 19.12 36.74 -16.88
C ASP A 218 17.98 37.47 -16.16
N SER A 219 18.13 37.66 -14.87
CA SER A 219 17.13 38.37 -14.10
C SER A 219 17.21 39.90 -14.20
N ALA A 220 18.34 40.43 -14.57
CA ALA A 220 18.51 41.88 -14.79
C ALA A 220 17.86 42.34 -16.12
N GLY A 221 18.21 41.68 -17.20
CA GLY A 221 17.61 41.88 -18.51
C GLY A 221 16.21 41.29 -18.69
N LYS A 222 15.81 40.36 -17.82
CA LYS A 222 14.54 39.62 -17.91
C LYS A 222 14.40 38.90 -19.25
N THR A 223 15.50 38.31 -19.71
CA THR A 223 15.63 37.65 -21.01
C THR A 223 16.15 36.24 -20.89
N VAL A 224 15.79 35.36 -21.82
CA VAL A 224 16.40 34.05 -21.97
C VAL A 224 17.74 34.21 -22.65
N GLU A 225 18.83 33.98 -21.94
CA GLU A 225 20.18 34.07 -22.50
C GLU A 225 20.56 32.79 -23.25
N TRP A 226 20.07 31.66 -22.78
CA TRP A 226 20.41 30.36 -23.34
C TRP A 226 19.32 29.34 -23.14
N LYS A 227 19.10 28.48 -24.12
CA LYS A 227 18.16 27.36 -24.05
C LYS A 227 18.71 26.17 -24.83
N THR A 228 18.55 24.99 -24.30
CA THR A 228 18.94 23.74 -24.94
C THR A 228 18.01 22.59 -24.61
N LYS A 229 18.17 21.48 -25.37
CA LYS A 229 17.53 20.17 -25.08
C LYS A 229 18.54 19.19 -24.57
N VAL A 230 18.06 18.28 -23.71
CA VAL A 230 18.79 17.13 -23.16
C VAL A 230 18.03 15.85 -23.47
N LYS A 231 18.66 14.69 -23.36
CA LYS A 231 17.97 13.38 -23.49
C LYS A 231 17.31 13.05 -22.16
N GLY A 232 16.02 12.72 -22.20
CA GLY A 232 15.20 12.47 -21.02
C GLY A 232 14.70 13.75 -20.33
N THR A 233 14.03 13.59 -19.20
CA THR A 233 13.50 14.70 -18.40
C THR A 233 14.57 15.24 -17.46
N ALA A 234 14.81 16.55 -17.49
CA ALA A 234 15.78 17.23 -16.64
C ALA A 234 15.27 17.42 -15.22
N HIS A 235 15.51 16.45 -14.37
CA HIS A 235 15.04 16.43 -12.96
C HIS A 235 16.01 17.11 -11.98
N GLY A 236 17.30 17.09 -12.23
CA GLY A 236 18.31 17.66 -11.33
C GLY A 236 19.05 18.82 -11.97
N LEU A 237 19.07 19.95 -11.29
CA LEU A 237 19.84 21.13 -11.68
C LEU A 237 20.82 21.53 -10.56
N ALA A 238 22.08 21.77 -10.89
CA ALA A 238 23.06 22.29 -9.94
C ALA A 238 23.99 23.29 -10.65
N SER A 239 24.32 24.38 -9.98
CA SER A 239 25.28 25.38 -10.48
C SER A 239 26.44 25.52 -9.53
N ALA A 240 27.66 25.29 -10.03
CA ALA A 240 28.89 25.39 -9.26
C ALA A 240 30.11 25.70 -10.16
N GLY A 241 31.03 26.50 -9.67
CA GLY A 241 32.29 26.81 -10.37
C GLY A 241 32.12 27.36 -11.78
N GLY A 242 31.08 28.18 -12.06
CA GLY A 242 30.74 28.70 -13.38
C GLY A 242 30.19 27.68 -14.37
N ARG A 243 29.74 26.54 -13.90
CA ARG A 243 29.14 25.44 -14.68
C ARG A 243 27.72 25.13 -14.22
N LEU A 244 26.91 24.68 -15.18
CA LEU A 244 25.59 24.12 -14.92
C LEU A 244 25.62 22.62 -15.15
N TYR A 245 25.23 21.87 -14.15
CA TYR A 245 25.04 20.41 -14.22
C TYR A 245 23.56 20.08 -14.29
N VAL A 246 23.21 19.18 -15.22
CA VAL A 246 21.84 18.72 -15.44
C VAL A 246 21.83 17.20 -15.43
N SER A 247 21.02 16.59 -14.59
CA SER A 247 20.79 15.15 -14.61
C SER A 247 19.38 14.79 -15.09
N THR A 248 19.27 13.68 -15.82
CA THR A 248 17.99 13.23 -16.42
C THR A 248 17.59 11.83 -15.93
N ASP A 249 16.30 11.51 -16.10
CA ASP A 249 15.74 10.19 -15.80
C ASP A 249 16.26 9.06 -16.72
N GLU A 250 16.85 9.40 -17.85
CA GLU A 250 17.55 8.43 -18.72
C GLU A 250 19.00 8.18 -18.30
N GLY A 251 19.47 8.75 -17.18
CA GLY A 251 20.80 8.55 -16.60
C GLY A 251 21.90 9.40 -17.21
N PHE A 252 21.58 10.42 -18.00
CA PHE A 252 22.56 11.37 -18.52
C PHE A 252 22.88 12.46 -17.50
N ILE A 253 24.16 12.84 -17.43
CA ILE A 253 24.65 14.02 -16.69
C ILE A 253 25.33 14.94 -17.69
N TYR A 254 24.76 16.14 -17.85
CA TYR A 254 25.32 17.19 -18.70
C TYR A 254 26.08 18.20 -17.85
N CYS A 255 27.16 18.74 -18.40
CA CYS A 255 27.91 19.85 -17.83
C CYS A 255 28.03 20.96 -18.88
N PHE A 256 27.36 22.08 -18.65
CA PHE A 256 27.40 23.24 -19.51
C PHE A 256 28.31 24.32 -18.91
N SER A 257 29.09 25.02 -19.73
CA SER A 257 29.94 26.15 -19.33
C SER A 257 29.93 27.25 -20.37
N GLY A 258 30.21 28.51 -19.98
CA GLY A 258 30.28 29.64 -20.87
C GLY A 258 31.60 29.82 -21.65
N LYS A 259 32.54 28.85 -21.57
CA LYS A 259 33.79 28.85 -22.34
C LYS A 259 33.74 27.78 -23.42
N ASP A 260 34.36 28.06 -24.58
CA ASP A 260 34.49 27.15 -25.73
C ASP A 260 35.34 25.88 -25.48
N ASN A 261 35.17 25.28 -24.34
CA ASN A 261 35.72 23.97 -24.05
C ASN A 261 34.58 22.96 -24.23
N ALA A 262 34.30 22.63 -25.48
CA ALA A 262 33.50 21.42 -25.76
C ALA A 262 34.26 20.20 -25.25
N GLY A 263 34.01 19.81 -24.02
CA GLY A 263 34.43 18.50 -23.52
C GLY A 263 33.79 17.44 -24.43
N GLN A 264 34.57 16.45 -24.84
CA GLN A 264 34.00 15.32 -25.56
C GLN A 264 32.94 14.66 -24.69
N ALA A 265 31.72 14.51 -25.21
CA ALA A 265 30.75 13.63 -24.59
C ALA A 265 31.40 12.25 -24.40
N THR A 266 31.51 11.83 -23.17
CA THR A 266 31.91 10.44 -22.92
C THR A 266 30.76 9.58 -23.40
N GLU A 267 30.95 8.91 -24.53
CA GLU A 267 30.01 7.88 -24.97
C GLU A 267 29.77 6.91 -23.82
N PRO A 268 28.54 6.49 -23.56
CA PRO A 268 28.27 5.44 -22.57
C PRO A 268 29.16 4.24 -22.93
N ALA A 269 29.85 3.72 -21.93
CA ALA A 269 30.76 2.61 -22.06
C ALA A 269 30.19 1.54 -23.01
N ARG A 270 31.05 1.04 -23.93
CA ARG A 270 30.71 -0.01 -24.90
C ARG A 270 29.69 -0.99 -24.35
N LYS A 271 28.68 -1.38 -25.14
CA LYS A 271 27.82 -2.54 -24.84
C LYS A 271 28.74 -3.71 -24.48
N ARG A 272 28.83 -4.00 -23.19
CA ARG A 272 29.60 -5.10 -22.66
C ARG A 272 28.94 -6.38 -23.14
N ALA A 273 29.69 -7.27 -23.79
CA ALA A 273 29.13 -8.52 -24.27
C ALA A 273 29.24 -9.58 -23.17
N LEU A 274 28.22 -10.41 -23.08
CA LEU A 274 28.31 -11.60 -22.23
C LEU A 274 29.50 -12.46 -22.69
N PRO A 275 30.33 -12.96 -21.75
CA PRO A 275 31.45 -13.86 -22.10
C PRO A 275 30.91 -15.13 -22.79
N GLY A 276 31.77 -15.86 -23.47
CA GLY A 276 31.43 -17.19 -23.98
C GLY A 276 30.84 -18.09 -22.89
N HIS A 277 30.06 -19.09 -23.27
CA HIS A 277 29.50 -20.04 -22.33
C HIS A 277 30.61 -20.77 -21.54
N LEU A 278 30.40 -20.86 -20.25
CA LEU A 278 31.19 -21.67 -19.34
C LEU A 278 30.47 -23.01 -19.17
N GLU A 279 30.77 -24.02 -20.03
CA GLU A 279 30.02 -25.30 -20.16
C GLU A 279 29.53 -25.87 -18.82
N THR A 280 30.43 -26.00 -17.83
CA THR A 280 30.07 -26.56 -16.52
C THR A 280 28.98 -25.75 -15.81
N TYR A 281 29.04 -24.42 -15.84
CA TYR A 281 28.09 -23.54 -15.20
C TYR A 281 26.84 -23.33 -16.04
N ALA A 282 26.95 -23.38 -17.38
CA ALA A 282 25.81 -23.31 -18.28
C ALA A 282 24.87 -24.51 -18.09
N ASP A 283 25.45 -25.71 -18.06
CA ASP A 283 24.71 -26.96 -17.83
C ASP A 283 24.10 -27.00 -16.42
N ALA A 284 24.86 -26.54 -15.42
CA ALA A 284 24.34 -26.46 -14.05
C ALA A 284 23.19 -25.44 -13.92
N ALA A 285 23.28 -24.31 -14.60
CA ALA A 285 22.19 -23.32 -14.64
C ALA A 285 20.94 -23.90 -15.29
N ASP A 286 21.07 -24.63 -16.40
CA ASP A 286 19.94 -25.33 -17.06
C ASP A 286 19.33 -26.39 -16.13
N GLU A 287 20.17 -27.23 -15.49
CA GLU A 287 19.71 -28.22 -14.51
C GLU A 287 18.95 -27.57 -13.33
N ILE A 288 19.50 -26.49 -12.78
CA ILE A 288 18.85 -25.73 -11.69
C ILE A 288 17.50 -25.15 -12.13
N LEU A 289 17.48 -24.47 -13.27
CA LEU A 289 16.25 -23.84 -13.78
C LEU A 289 15.18 -24.86 -14.18
N LYS A 290 15.56 -25.98 -14.71
CA LYS A 290 14.66 -27.09 -15.07
C LYS A 290 14.06 -27.75 -13.83
N ASN A 291 14.92 -28.11 -12.86
CA ASN A 291 14.47 -28.84 -11.67
C ASN A 291 13.73 -27.94 -10.66
N SER A 292 14.11 -26.67 -10.55
CA SER A 292 13.41 -25.69 -9.69
C SER A 292 12.11 -25.19 -10.31
N GLY A 293 12.06 -25.05 -11.65
CA GLY A 293 10.99 -24.36 -12.36
C GLY A 293 10.96 -22.84 -12.12
N VAL A 294 11.98 -22.26 -11.45
CA VAL A 294 12.03 -20.83 -11.10
C VAL A 294 12.89 -20.10 -12.12
N ARG A 295 12.27 -19.29 -12.97
CA ARG A 295 12.96 -18.51 -14.01
C ARG A 295 12.88 -17.01 -13.83
N GLU A 296 12.16 -16.55 -12.81
CA GLU A 296 11.99 -15.13 -12.48
C GLU A 296 11.82 -14.93 -10.97
N GLY A 297 12.03 -13.70 -10.50
CA GLY A 297 12.03 -13.36 -9.08
C GLY A 297 13.43 -13.13 -8.54
N TYR A 298 13.60 -13.27 -7.24
CA TYR A 298 14.87 -13.08 -6.55
C TYR A 298 15.62 -14.40 -6.38
N CYS A 299 16.88 -14.42 -6.81
CA CYS A 299 17.80 -15.53 -6.60
C CYS A 299 18.92 -15.10 -5.65
N LEU A 300 19.22 -15.90 -4.64
CA LEU A 300 20.38 -15.76 -3.79
C LEU A 300 21.43 -16.82 -4.17
N ASP A 301 22.63 -16.38 -4.55
CA ASP A 301 23.78 -17.24 -4.81
C ASP A 301 24.73 -17.17 -3.60
N LEU A 302 24.57 -18.12 -2.69
CA LEU A 302 25.31 -18.18 -1.41
C LEU A 302 26.64 -18.94 -1.59
N GLY A 303 27.74 -18.21 -1.53
CA GLY A 303 29.05 -18.69 -1.94
C GLY A 303 29.15 -18.73 -3.46
N CYS A 304 29.05 -17.56 -4.08
CA CYS A 304 28.98 -17.42 -5.53
C CYS A 304 30.34 -17.66 -6.23
N GLY A 305 31.42 -17.73 -5.45
CA GLY A 305 32.77 -17.83 -6.01
C GLY A 305 33.11 -16.62 -6.89
N ASP A 306 33.50 -16.87 -8.14
CA ASP A 306 33.82 -15.79 -9.08
C ASP A 306 32.64 -15.28 -9.92
N GLY A 307 31.42 -15.64 -9.57
CA GLY A 307 30.18 -15.19 -10.21
C GLY A 307 29.81 -15.94 -11.51
N SER A 308 30.50 -17.02 -11.83
CA SER A 308 30.28 -17.75 -13.08
C SER A 308 28.89 -18.36 -13.21
N LEU A 309 28.35 -18.95 -12.13
CA LEU A 309 26.97 -19.46 -12.12
C LEU A 309 25.95 -18.34 -12.31
N ALA A 310 26.17 -17.20 -11.64
CA ALA A 310 25.26 -16.06 -11.73
C ALA A 310 25.14 -15.49 -13.15
N ILE A 311 26.24 -15.50 -13.94
CA ILE A 311 26.24 -15.11 -15.35
C ILE A 311 25.35 -16.06 -16.17
N GLU A 312 25.50 -17.38 -16.01
CA GLU A 312 24.73 -18.34 -16.79
C GLU A 312 23.25 -18.37 -16.38
N LEU A 313 22.95 -18.22 -15.10
CA LEU A 313 21.56 -18.03 -14.63
C LEU A 313 20.94 -16.74 -15.20
N ALA A 314 21.68 -15.63 -15.21
CA ALA A 314 21.20 -14.37 -15.78
C ALA A 314 20.97 -14.45 -17.29
N ARG A 315 21.80 -15.25 -18.02
CA ARG A 315 21.64 -15.52 -19.44
C ARG A 315 20.37 -16.31 -19.78
N GLN A 316 20.01 -17.28 -18.92
CA GLN A 316 18.96 -18.27 -19.19
C GLN A 316 17.63 -17.95 -18.50
N SER A 317 17.55 -16.86 -17.75
CA SER A 317 16.37 -16.52 -16.95
C SER A 317 16.15 -15.00 -16.84
N SER A 318 15.04 -14.60 -16.20
CA SER A 318 14.76 -13.21 -15.80
C SER A 318 15.04 -12.94 -14.32
N LEU A 319 15.78 -13.81 -13.64
CA LEU A 319 16.11 -13.67 -12.22
C LEU A 319 16.91 -12.40 -11.94
N LYS A 320 16.60 -11.75 -10.81
CA LYS A 320 17.46 -10.77 -10.14
C LYS A 320 18.33 -11.53 -9.15
N ILE A 321 19.64 -11.47 -9.30
CA ILE A 321 20.57 -12.34 -8.58
C ILE A 321 21.38 -11.52 -7.58
N TYR A 322 21.35 -11.93 -6.34
CA TYR A 322 22.16 -11.36 -5.26
C TYR A 322 23.15 -12.41 -4.80
N CYS A 323 24.41 -12.17 -5.12
CA CYS A 323 25.53 -13.03 -4.77
C CYS A 323 26.09 -12.65 -3.41
N ILE A 324 26.37 -13.61 -2.58
CA ILE A 324 27.03 -13.42 -1.28
C ILE A 324 28.29 -14.28 -1.28
N GLU A 325 29.40 -13.66 -0.93
CA GLU A 325 30.71 -14.30 -0.84
C GLU A 325 31.46 -13.77 0.39
N GLU A 326 32.15 -14.66 1.10
CA GLU A 326 32.93 -14.31 2.29
C GLU A 326 34.33 -13.85 1.95
N ASP A 327 34.95 -14.46 0.93
CA ASP A 327 36.32 -14.14 0.50
C ASP A 327 36.36 -12.84 -0.30
N PRO A 328 37.10 -11.80 0.19
CA PRO A 328 37.17 -10.51 -0.48
C PRO A 328 37.80 -10.57 -1.88
N GLY A 329 38.73 -11.50 -2.13
CA GLY A 329 39.37 -11.68 -3.44
C GLY A 329 38.40 -12.26 -4.46
N LEU A 330 37.54 -13.20 -4.04
CA LEU A 330 36.46 -13.74 -4.88
C LEU A 330 35.37 -12.70 -5.13
N VAL A 331 35.05 -11.88 -4.14
CA VAL A 331 34.09 -10.74 -4.29
C VAL A 331 34.58 -9.77 -5.37
N GLU A 332 35.83 -9.36 -5.32
CA GLU A 332 36.41 -8.45 -6.32
C GLU A 332 36.40 -9.07 -7.71
N LYS A 333 36.84 -10.33 -7.80
CA LYS A 333 36.86 -11.11 -9.07
C LYS A 333 35.46 -11.24 -9.66
N ALA A 334 34.45 -11.56 -8.82
CA ALA A 334 33.04 -11.68 -9.25
C ALA A 334 32.50 -10.35 -9.74
N ARG A 335 32.72 -9.26 -8.99
CA ARG A 335 32.29 -7.91 -9.38
C ARG A 335 32.88 -7.51 -10.72
N LYS A 336 34.20 -7.70 -10.90
CA LYS A 336 34.87 -7.39 -12.17
C LYS A 336 34.28 -8.19 -13.31
N ARG A 337 34.16 -9.53 -13.17
CA ARG A 337 33.62 -10.41 -14.21
C ARG A 337 32.19 -10.05 -14.61
N LEU A 338 31.33 -9.77 -13.64
CA LEU A 338 29.96 -9.36 -13.87
C LEU A 338 29.85 -7.96 -14.49
N ASP A 339 30.76 -7.05 -14.14
CA ASP A 339 30.87 -5.75 -14.75
C ASP A 339 31.32 -5.84 -16.21
N ASP A 340 32.35 -6.66 -16.50
CA ASP A 340 32.80 -6.95 -17.87
C ASP A 340 31.65 -7.56 -18.72
N ALA A 341 30.77 -8.35 -18.12
CA ALA A 341 29.58 -8.91 -18.73
C ALA A 341 28.40 -7.92 -18.87
N GLY A 342 28.50 -6.72 -18.28
CA GLY A 342 27.40 -5.74 -18.29
C GLY A 342 26.22 -6.10 -17.40
N LEU A 343 26.40 -7.01 -16.45
CA LEU A 343 25.36 -7.50 -15.55
C LEU A 343 25.40 -6.88 -14.14
N TYR A 344 26.57 -6.40 -13.71
CA TYR A 344 26.76 -5.87 -12.37
C TYR A 344 25.93 -4.62 -12.11
N GLY A 345 25.25 -4.56 -10.96
CA GLY A 345 24.38 -3.45 -10.56
C GLY A 345 23.02 -3.41 -11.25
N THR A 346 22.83 -4.11 -12.36
CA THR A 346 21.55 -4.14 -13.11
C THR A 346 20.75 -5.43 -12.89
N ARG A 347 21.41 -6.56 -13.04
CA ARG A 347 20.84 -7.91 -12.94
C ARG A 347 21.43 -8.72 -11.80
N VAL A 348 22.72 -8.51 -11.51
CA VAL A 348 23.49 -9.24 -10.51
C VAL A 348 24.21 -8.25 -9.60
N VAL A 349 24.17 -8.46 -8.30
CA VAL A 349 24.90 -7.70 -7.29
C VAL A 349 25.72 -8.65 -6.44
N VAL A 350 26.91 -8.26 -6.00
CA VAL A 350 27.78 -9.06 -5.13
C VAL A 350 28.04 -8.34 -3.83
N HIS A 351 27.64 -8.95 -2.73
CA HIS A 351 27.89 -8.48 -1.38
C HIS A 351 28.91 -9.36 -0.65
N GLN A 352 29.85 -8.72 0.05
CA GLN A 352 30.72 -9.43 0.96
C GLN A 352 29.99 -9.59 2.31
N ALA A 353 29.69 -10.83 2.69
CA ALA A 353 29.02 -11.13 3.96
C ALA A 353 29.19 -12.61 4.33
N SER A 354 28.92 -12.94 5.59
CA SER A 354 28.85 -14.33 6.04
C SER A 354 27.64 -15.03 5.43
N LEU A 355 27.83 -16.28 5.02
CA LEU A 355 26.78 -17.13 4.45
C LEU A 355 25.72 -17.56 5.48
N ASN A 356 26.08 -17.56 6.76
CA ASN A 356 25.21 -17.97 7.86
C ASN A 356 24.52 -16.80 8.59
N LYS A 357 24.86 -15.57 8.22
CA LYS A 357 24.24 -14.37 8.78
C LYS A 357 24.17 -13.30 7.69
N THR A 358 23.35 -13.53 6.70
CA THR A 358 23.07 -12.54 5.68
C THR A 358 22.16 -11.45 6.26
N ASN A 359 22.30 -10.23 5.82
CA ASN A 359 21.41 -9.13 6.25
C ASN A 359 20.18 -8.98 5.33
N TYR A 360 19.85 -10.01 4.55
CA TYR A 360 18.66 -10.00 3.72
C TYR A 360 17.39 -10.26 4.54
N PRO A 361 16.25 -9.70 4.12
CA PRO A 361 14.98 -9.94 4.79
C PRO A 361 14.56 -11.42 4.72
N LYS A 362 13.75 -11.86 5.65
CA LYS A 362 13.10 -13.19 5.58
C LYS A 362 12.31 -13.33 4.28
N TYR A 363 12.20 -14.55 3.78
CA TYR A 363 11.32 -14.92 2.66
C TYR A 363 11.61 -14.26 1.31
N LEU A 364 12.79 -13.64 1.15
CA LEU A 364 13.15 -12.93 -0.07
C LEU A 364 13.25 -13.83 -1.29
N ALA A 365 13.94 -14.99 -1.15
CA ALA A 365 14.42 -15.78 -2.28
C ALA A 365 13.34 -16.68 -2.88
N ASN A 366 13.07 -16.51 -4.17
CA ASN A 366 12.36 -17.48 -4.97
C ASN A 366 13.26 -18.70 -5.28
N LEU A 367 14.57 -18.46 -5.40
CA LEU A 367 15.59 -19.47 -5.66
C LEU A 367 16.84 -19.21 -4.82
N VAL A 368 17.37 -20.24 -4.17
CA VAL A 368 18.67 -20.20 -3.48
C VAL A 368 19.60 -21.22 -4.14
N VAL A 369 20.79 -20.79 -4.53
CA VAL A 369 21.81 -21.60 -5.19
C VAL A 369 23.18 -21.37 -4.55
N SER A 370 24.21 -22.12 -5.00
CA SER A 370 25.60 -21.83 -4.64
C SER A 370 26.53 -22.10 -5.80
N GLY A 371 27.18 -21.06 -6.34
CA GLY A 371 28.14 -21.18 -7.42
C GLY A 371 29.35 -22.06 -7.07
N ARG A 372 29.85 -21.99 -5.83
CA ARG A 372 30.96 -22.86 -5.37
C ARG A 372 30.57 -24.34 -5.34
N SER A 373 29.35 -24.66 -4.97
CA SER A 373 28.91 -26.06 -4.86
C SER A 373 28.83 -26.79 -6.22
N VAL A 374 28.57 -26.05 -7.31
CA VAL A 374 28.44 -26.62 -8.67
C VAL A 374 29.70 -27.39 -9.11
N THR A 375 30.87 -26.90 -8.76
CA THR A 375 32.17 -27.55 -9.07
C THR A 375 32.65 -28.52 -7.96
N GLY A 376 31.80 -28.76 -6.95
CA GLY A 376 32.13 -29.64 -5.82
C GLY A 376 32.85 -28.95 -4.67
N GLY A 377 32.94 -27.62 -4.66
CA GLY A 377 33.45 -26.86 -3.53
C GLY A 377 32.49 -26.96 -2.31
N THR A 378 33.10 -27.05 -1.14
CA THR A 378 32.31 -27.11 0.12
C THR A 378 31.71 -25.78 0.44
N VAL A 379 30.39 -25.76 0.71
CA VAL A 379 29.65 -24.61 1.20
C VAL A 379 28.93 -25.05 2.45
N LYS A 380 29.16 -24.37 3.57
CA LYS A 380 28.47 -24.61 4.85
C LYS A 380 27.47 -23.47 5.08
N ILE A 381 26.20 -23.74 4.92
CA ILE A 381 25.12 -22.82 5.19
C ILE A 381 24.16 -23.48 6.17
N ALA A 382 23.81 -22.79 7.24
CA ALA A 382 22.90 -23.32 8.24
C ALA A 382 21.47 -23.46 7.66
N ASP A 383 20.78 -24.54 8.00
CA ASP A 383 19.43 -24.84 7.50
C ASP A 383 18.39 -23.82 7.94
N ASP A 384 18.57 -23.22 9.11
CA ASP A 384 17.72 -22.15 9.60
C ASP A 384 17.88 -20.87 8.74
N GLU A 385 19.09 -20.51 8.29
CA GLU A 385 19.30 -19.38 7.40
C GLU A 385 18.73 -19.66 6.01
N LEU A 386 18.94 -20.85 5.45
CA LEU A 386 18.30 -21.26 4.20
C LEU A 386 16.78 -21.16 4.29
N THR A 387 16.22 -21.65 5.40
CA THR A 387 14.78 -21.57 5.68
C THR A 387 14.33 -20.13 5.82
N ARG A 388 15.06 -19.29 6.56
CA ARG A 388 14.74 -17.89 6.75
C ARG A 388 14.67 -17.12 5.43
N LEU A 389 15.64 -17.34 4.54
CA LEU A 389 15.77 -16.64 3.27
C LEU A 389 14.80 -17.12 2.21
N THR A 390 14.48 -18.43 2.20
CA THR A 390 13.64 -19.01 1.14
C THR A 390 12.18 -18.60 1.30
N ARG A 391 11.57 -18.14 0.21
CA ARG A 391 10.17 -17.74 0.14
C ARG A 391 9.23 -18.91 0.46
N PRO A 392 8.22 -18.74 1.35
CA PRO A 392 7.15 -19.72 1.51
C PRO A 392 6.35 -19.90 0.20
N TRP A 393 5.62 -21.00 0.10
CA TRP A 393 4.81 -21.32 -1.08
C TRP A 393 5.60 -21.37 -2.40
N GLY A 394 6.60 -22.23 -2.44
CA GLY A 394 7.28 -22.60 -3.68
C GLY A 394 8.67 -22.01 -3.90
N GLY A 395 9.24 -21.31 -2.92
CA GLY A 395 10.69 -20.99 -2.97
C GLY A 395 11.53 -22.26 -2.95
N VAL A 396 12.63 -22.27 -3.68
CA VAL A 396 13.45 -23.46 -3.92
C VAL A 396 14.89 -23.22 -3.48
N VAL A 397 15.45 -24.17 -2.77
CA VAL A 397 16.89 -24.32 -2.56
C VAL A 397 17.40 -25.37 -3.53
N ALA A 398 18.43 -25.03 -4.34
CA ALA A 398 19.07 -25.92 -5.31
C ALA A 398 20.60 -25.82 -5.15
N ILE A 399 21.16 -26.61 -4.27
CA ILE A 399 22.58 -26.59 -3.90
C ILE A 399 23.19 -27.97 -4.12
N GLY A 400 24.42 -28.04 -4.60
CA GLY A 400 25.14 -29.29 -4.83
C GLY A 400 25.96 -29.23 -6.11
N LYS A 401 26.72 -30.31 -6.35
CA LYS A 401 27.51 -30.46 -7.55
C LYS A 401 26.62 -30.73 -8.75
N LYS A 402 26.99 -30.22 -9.94
CA LYS A 402 26.35 -30.55 -11.23
C LYS A 402 26.09 -32.04 -11.34
N GLY A 403 24.86 -32.43 -11.69
CA GLY A 403 24.39 -33.81 -11.76
C GLY A 403 24.09 -34.49 -10.43
N LYS A 404 24.24 -33.77 -9.30
CA LYS A 404 23.89 -34.20 -7.93
C LYS A 404 23.37 -33.02 -7.10
N LEU A 405 22.44 -32.24 -7.66
CA LEU A 405 21.81 -31.14 -6.97
C LEU A 405 20.80 -31.64 -5.93
N GLU A 406 20.86 -31.12 -4.74
CA GLU A 406 19.80 -31.25 -3.73
C GLU A 406 18.75 -30.18 -3.95
N ILE A 407 17.52 -30.58 -4.25
CA ILE A 407 16.40 -29.70 -4.51
C ILE A 407 15.42 -29.77 -3.35
N ARG A 408 15.27 -28.67 -2.62
CA ARG A 408 14.29 -28.56 -1.55
C ARG A 408 13.30 -27.44 -1.87
N ARG A 409 11.99 -27.74 -1.87
CA ARG A 409 10.93 -26.77 -2.12
C ARG A 409 10.22 -26.42 -0.82
N ARG A 410 10.12 -25.14 -0.51
CA ARG A 410 9.44 -24.69 0.69
C ARG A 410 7.93 -24.65 0.46
N GLY A 411 7.17 -25.23 1.39
CA GLY A 411 5.72 -25.21 1.45
C GLY A 411 5.15 -23.95 2.13
N ALA A 412 3.90 -24.06 2.56
CA ALA A 412 3.25 -23.06 3.40
C ALA A 412 3.94 -22.92 4.77
N LEU A 413 3.75 -21.78 5.40
CA LEU A 413 4.07 -21.64 6.82
C LEU A 413 2.96 -22.29 7.65
N ALA A 414 3.34 -23.18 8.55
CA ALA A 414 2.38 -23.84 9.43
C ALA A 414 1.68 -22.80 10.33
N GLY A 415 0.35 -22.80 10.33
CA GLY A 415 -0.46 -21.83 11.07
C GLY A 415 -0.70 -20.50 10.33
N ALA A 416 -0.20 -20.34 9.09
CA ALA A 416 -0.51 -19.18 8.29
C ALA A 416 -1.96 -19.19 7.81
N GLY A 417 -2.65 -18.06 7.98
CA GLY A 417 -4.01 -17.85 7.50
C GLY A 417 -4.10 -17.38 6.06
N SER A 418 -5.31 -17.31 5.53
CA SER A 418 -5.62 -16.77 4.20
C SER A 418 -6.72 -15.70 4.26
N TRP A 419 -6.80 -14.89 3.20
CA TRP A 419 -7.84 -13.88 3.03
C TRP A 419 -8.39 -13.95 1.60
N THR A 420 -9.46 -14.73 1.39
CA THR A 420 -9.94 -15.11 0.06
C THR A 420 -11.15 -14.32 -0.43
N HIS A 421 -11.86 -13.65 0.49
CA HIS A 421 -13.10 -12.90 0.24
C HIS A 421 -13.06 -11.55 0.97
N GLN A 422 -14.04 -10.70 0.71
CA GLN A 422 -14.13 -9.35 1.31
C GLN A 422 -13.96 -9.34 2.83
N TYR A 423 -14.55 -10.28 3.53
CA TYR A 423 -14.51 -10.38 4.99
C TYR A 423 -13.73 -11.63 5.44
N SER A 424 -12.55 -11.81 4.87
CA SER A 424 -11.62 -12.90 5.05
C SER A 424 -11.96 -14.17 4.26
N ASN A 425 -13.15 -14.70 4.41
CA ASN A 425 -13.58 -15.99 3.87
C ASN A 425 -15.07 -15.92 3.48
N PRO A 426 -15.62 -16.93 2.80
CA PRO A 426 -17.04 -16.95 2.43
C PRO A 426 -17.99 -17.03 3.63
N ALA A 427 -17.48 -17.40 4.82
CA ALA A 427 -18.21 -17.38 6.09
C ALA A 427 -18.29 -15.97 6.72
N ASN A 428 -17.58 -14.97 6.16
CA ASN A 428 -17.57 -13.56 6.60
C ASN A 428 -17.06 -13.33 8.01
N THR A 429 -16.09 -14.12 8.48
CA THR A 429 -15.57 -14.03 9.84
C THR A 429 -14.77 -12.76 10.14
N CYS A 430 -14.28 -12.04 9.14
CA CYS A 430 -13.30 -10.95 9.28
C CYS A 430 -12.00 -11.40 9.95
N CYS A 431 -11.75 -12.69 10.03
CA CYS A 431 -10.57 -13.32 10.64
C CYS A 431 -9.94 -14.31 9.66
N SER A 432 -8.64 -14.18 9.42
CA SER A 432 -7.86 -15.06 8.53
C SER A 432 -7.45 -16.36 9.17
N GLU A 433 -7.63 -16.49 10.48
CA GLU A 433 -7.13 -17.60 11.31
C GLU A 433 -5.59 -17.70 11.35
N ASP A 434 -4.89 -16.62 10.91
CA ASP A 434 -3.43 -16.57 11.00
C ASP A 434 -2.98 -16.62 12.47
N ALA A 435 -2.22 -17.67 12.80
CA ALA A 435 -1.71 -17.93 14.14
C ALA A 435 -0.21 -17.58 14.27
N ILE A 436 0.41 -17.00 13.24
CA ILE A 436 1.84 -16.71 13.21
C ILE A 436 2.09 -15.26 13.59
N VAL A 437 1.52 -14.32 12.82
CA VAL A 437 1.83 -12.91 13.00
C VAL A 437 1.23 -12.37 14.29
N LYS A 438 2.06 -11.69 15.08
CA LYS A 438 1.70 -11.01 16.33
C LYS A 438 2.50 -9.73 16.51
N GLY A 439 2.14 -8.91 17.50
CA GLY A 439 2.93 -7.73 17.86
C GLY A 439 4.20 -8.07 18.65
N PRO A 440 5.18 -7.17 18.70
CA PRO A 440 5.28 -5.94 17.93
C PRO A 440 5.57 -6.19 16.45
N LEU A 441 5.26 -5.20 15.60
CA LEU A 441 5.43 -5.31 14.15
C LEU A 441 6.64 -4.52 13.66
N ARG A 442 7.35 -5.06 12.66
CA ARG A 442 8.41 -4.38 11.91
C ARG A 442 8.23 -4.55 10.41
N MET A 443 8.91 -3.72 9.62
CA MET A 443 8.90 -3.76 8.16
C MET A 443 9.58 -5.01 7.62
N LEU A 444 8.89 -5.76 6.77
CA LEU A 444 9.47 -6.85 5.99
C LEU A 444 9.93 -6.35 4.61
N TRP A 445 9.05 -5.70 3.88
CA TRP A 445 9.35 -5.05 2.60
C TRP A 445 8.39 -3.86 2.34
N PHE A 446 8.81 -2.94 1.49
CA PHE A 446 7.96 -1.88 0.96
C PHE A 446 8.32 -1.55 -0.49
N ARG A 447 7.34 -1.01 -1.21
CA ARG A 447 7.49 -0.51 -2.57
C ARG A 447 6.57 0.68 -2.81
N ASP A 448 6.78 1.41 -3.89
CA ASP A 448 5.86 2.49 -4.28
C ASP A 448 4.46 1.94 -4.56
N ALA A 449 3.42 2.71 -4.20
CA ALA A 449 2.03 2.41 -4.52
C ALA A 449 1.74 2.89 -5.95
N ASP A 450 2.14 2.09 -6.94
CA ASP A 450 2.04 2.39 -8.36
C ASP A 450 0.77 1.85 -9.02
N LEU A 451 -0.05 1.06 -8.31
CA LEU A 451 -1.40 0.69 -8.72
C LEU A 451 -2.40 1.71 -8.16
N PRO A 452 -3.05 2.53 -9.00
CA PRO A 452 -4.06 3.46 -8.51
C PRO A 452 -5.23 2.71 -7.88
N VAL A 453 -5.49 2.93 -6.59
CA VAL A 453 -6.62 2.37 -5.85
C VAL A 453 -7.67 3.45 -5.58
N PRO A 454 -8.93 3.09 -5.27
CA PRO A 454 -9.96 4.06 -4.89
C PRO A 454 -9.50 4.95 -3.75
N GLN A 455 -10.03 6.17 -3.71
CA GLN A 455 -9.79 7.06 -2.58
C GLN A 455 -10.08 6.31 -1.27
N ARG A 456 -9.23 6.50 -0.27
CA ARG A 456 -9.32 5.81 1.02
C ARG A 456 -10.70 5.85 1.72
N HIS A 457 -11.51 6.86 1.42
CA HIS A 457 -12.90 6.95 1.90
C HIS A 457 -13.88 6.22 0.97
N GLY A 458 -13.43 5.76 -0.19
CA GLY A 458 -14.25 5.07 -1.19
C GLY A 458 -14.61 3.63 -0.83
N ARG A 459 -14.01 3.04 0.21
CA ARG A 459 -14.33 1.71 0.73
C ARG A 459 -14.32 0.63 -0.34
N GLY A 460 -13.22 0.57 -1.10
CA GLY A 460 -13.00 -0.43 -2.13
C GLY A 460 -12.93 -1.87 -1.60
N PRO A 461 -12.82 -2.85 -2.49
CA PRO A 461 -12.63 -4.25 -2.12
C PRO A 461 -11.42 -4.47 -1.22
N ALA A 462 -11.50 -5.48 -0.34
CA ALA A 462 -10.37 -5.92 0.45
C ALA A 462 -9.29 -6.53 -0.45
N PRO A 463 -8.01 -6.41 -0.10
CA PRO A 463 -6.99 -7.23 -0.73
C PRO A 463 -7.23 -8.71 -0.41
N LEU A 464 -6.83 -9.59 -1.33
CA LEU A 464 -6.89 -11.03 -1.11
C LEU A 464 -5.49 -11.60 -0.92
N PHE A 465 -5.38 -12.65 -0.11
CA PHE A 465 -4.16 -13.42 0.04
C PHE A 465 -4.45 -14.92 -0.01
N HIS A 466 -3.75 -15.60 -0.91
CA HIS A 466 -3.74 -17.07 -0.95
C HIS A 466 -2.46 -17.58 -1.62
N LYS A 467 -1.89 -18.70 -1.12
CA LYS A 467 -0.70 -19.38 -1.68
C LYS A 467 0.49 -18.43 -1.97
N GLY A 468 0.66 -17.37 -1.15
CA GLY A 468 1.74 -16.40 -1.32
C GLY A 468 1.47 -15.30 -2.37
N TYR A 469 0.28 -15.23 -2.93
CA TYR A 469 -0.16 -14.16 -3.81
C TYR A 469 -1.00 -13.13 -3.06
N LEU A 470 -0.58 -11.87 -3.12
CA LEU A 470 -1.38 -10.73 -2.71
C LEU A 470 -2.10 -10.17 -3.94
N VAL A 471 -3.42 -10.31 -4.00
CA VAL A 471 -4.24 -9.79 -5.10
C VAL A 471 -4.90 -8.49 -4.68
N VAL A 472 -4.71 -7.44 -5.48
CA VAL A 472 -5.24 -6.09 -5.20
C VAL A 472 -5.99 -5.59 -6.42
N GLU A 473 -7.20 -5.12 -6.21
CA GLU A 473 -8.01 -4.47 -7.23
C GLU A 473 -7.77 -2.95 -7.22
N GLY A 474 -7.30 -2.42 -8.33
CA GLY A 474 -7.13 -1.00 -8.58
C GLY A 474 -8.28 -0.40 -9.39
N LEU A 475 -8.17 0.90 -9.71
CA LEU A 475 -9.21 1.61 -10.47
C LEU A 475 -9.42 1.08 -11.89
N ASN A 476 -8.37 0.51 -12.50
CA ASN A 476 -8.36 0.09 -13.89
C ASN A 476 -7.67 -1.25 -14.13
N ALA A 477 -7.32 -1.97 -13.08
CA ALA A 477 -6.61 -3.25 -13.18
C ALA A 477 -6.78 -4.07 -11.90
N VAL A 478 -6.55 -5.37 -11.99
CA VAL A 478 -6.27 -6.25 -10.86
C VAL A 478 -4.84 -6.74 -10.96
N ARG A 479 -4.12 -6.77 -9.85
CA ARG A 479 -2.70 -7.13 -9.78
C ARG A 479 -2.46 -8.21 -8.75
N ALA A 480 -1.61 -9.19 -9.08
CA ALA A 480 -1.02 -10.08 -8.10
C ALA A 480 0.45 -9.70 -7.84
N THR A 481 0.78 -9.62 -6.57
CA THR A 481 2.11 -9.34 -6.05
C THR A 481 2.56 -10.52 -5.20
N ASP A 482 3.83 -10.85 -5.24
CA ASP A 482 4.43 -11.78 -4.29
C ASP A 482 4.33 -11.20 -2.89
N ALA A 483 3.55 -11.83 -2.02
CA ALA A 483 3.25 -11.30 -0.70
C ALA A 483 4.48 -11.21 0.21
N TYR A 484 5.52 -12.01 -0.05
CA TYR A 484 6.69 -12.11 0.82
C TYR A 484 7.86 -11.21 0.41
N ASN A 485 7.92 -10.79 -0.87
CA ASN A 485 9.02 -9.94 -1.34
C ASN A 485 8.57 -8.73 -2.19
N GLY A 486 7.28 -8.53 -2.34
CA GLY A 486 6.72 -7.34 -2.98
C GLY A 486 6.83 -7.27 -4.51
N ARG A 487 7.35 -8.32 -5.18
CA ARG A 487 7.47 -8.33 -6.65
C ARG A 487 6.10 -8.42 -7.31
N THR A 488 5.83 -7.60 -8.32
CA THR A 488 4.65 -7.80 -9.18
C THR A 488 4.82 -9.09 -9.97
N ILE A 489 3.82 -9.96 -9.92
CA ILE A 489 3.80 -11.21 -10.66
C ILE A 489 3.07 -11.01 -11.98
N TRP A 490 1.85 -10.47 -11.91
CA TRP A 490 1.06 -10.11 -13.08
C TRP A 490 0.12 -8.94 -12.80
N GLU A 491 -0.31 -8.31 -13.87
CA GLU A 491 -1.37 -7.29 -13.86
C GLU A 491 -2.33 -7.55 -15.02
N TYR A 492 -3.63 -7.48 -14.74
CA TYR A 492 -4.69 -7.66 -15.73
C TYR A 492 -5.49 -6.36 -15.85
N SER A 493 -5.52 -5.76 -17.04
CA SER A 493 -6.20 -4.49 -17.31
C SER A 493 -7.73 -4.65 -17.29
N LEU A 494 -8.40 -3.81 -16.50
CA LEU A 494 -9.86 -3.74 -16.34
C LEU A 494 -10.29 -2.27 -16.25
N PRO A 495 -10.34 -1.54 -17.37
CA PRO A 495 -10.61 -0.10 -17.34
C PRO A 495 -11.92 0.25 -16.64
N GLY A 496 -11.86 1.12 -15.64
CA GLY A 496 -13.01 1.62 -14.91
C GLY A 496 -13.67 0.64 -13.95
N ILE A 497 -13.06 -0.50 -13.63
CA ILE A 497 -13.64 -1.53 -12.76
C ILE A 497 -14.11 -0.97 -11.41
N LEU A 498 -13.31 -0.12 -10.78
CA LEU A 498 -13.66 0.53 -9.51
C LEU A 498 -14.06 2.00 -9.65
N LYS A 499 -14.45 2.47 -10.84
CA LYS A 499 -14.86 3.87 -11.05
C LYS A 499 -15.99 4.28 -10.09
N ALA A 500 -16.98 3.43 -9.89
CA ALA A 500 -18.10 3.67 -8.99
C ALA A 500 -17.68 3.79 -7.50
N TYR A 501 -16.52 3.24 -7.13
CA TYR A 501 -15.97 3.27 -5.78
C TYR A 501 -15.02 4.45 -5.54
N ASN A 502 -14.61 5.16 -6.59
CA ASN A 502 -13.56 6.20 -6.51
C ASN A 502 -14.11 7.57 -6.14
N GLN A 503 -14.88 7.66 -5.06
CA GLN A 503 -15.38 8.94 -4.56
C GLN A 503 -15.24 9.03 -3.04
N ASP A 504 -15.20 10.27 -2.55
CA ASP A 504 -15.05 10.53 -1.13
C ASP A 504 -16.31 10.12 -0.35
N HIS A 505 -16.12 9.42 0.76
CA HIS A 505 -17.16 8.97 1.68
C HIS A 505 -18.27 8.10 1.06
N LEU A 506 -17.95 7.32 0.04
CA LEU A 506 -18.91 6.38 -0.54
C LEU A 506 -19.21 5.20 0.40
N MET A 507 -20.37 4.61 0.20
CA MET A 507 -20.78 3.37 0.83
C MET A 507 -19.85 2.20 0.45
N GLY A 508 -19.51 2.07 -0.83
CA GLY A 508 -18.63 1.03 -1.35
C GLY A 508 -18.98 -0.36 -0.85
N THR A 509 -17.97 -1.20 -0.66
CA THR A 509 -18.14 -2.58 -0.18
C THR A 509 -18.80 -2.69 1.19
N ALA A 510 -18.86 -1.62 1.97
CA ALA A 510 -19.61 -1.59 3.22
C ALA A 510 -21.09 -1.94 3.05
N GLY A 511 -21.67 -1.70 1.89
CA GLY A 511 -23.07 -2.03 1.61
C GLY A 511 -23.28 -2.96 0.42
N THR A 512 -22.34 -2.96 -0.55
CA THR A 512 -22.47 -3.74 -1.77
C THR A 512 -21.93 -5.17 -1.68
N GLY A 513 -21.09 -5.48 -0.68
CA GLY A 513 -20.18 -6.63 -0.72
C GLY A 513 -18.99 -6.35 -1.65
N SER A 514 -18.29 -7.39 -2.07
CA SER A 514 -17.17 -7.29 -3.00
C SER A 514 -17.55 -7.85 -4.37
N ASN A 515 -16.87 -7.36 -5.41
CA ASN A 515 -16.88 -7.92 -6.75
C ASN A 515 -15.69 -8.85 -7.04
N LEU A 516 -14.88 -9.17 -6.03
CA LEU A 516 -13.63 -9.91 -6.12
C LEU A 516 -13.55 -11.01 -5.07
N CYS A 517 -13.16 -12.24 -5.50
CA CYS A 517 -12.83 -13.35 -4.60
C CYS A 517 -11.84 -14.32 -5.27
N THR A 518 -11.30 -15.28 -4.51
CA THR A 518 -10.45 -16.37 -5.02
C THR A 518 -10.83 -17.71 -4.38
N ASP A 519 -10.73 -18.78 -5.15
CA ASP A 519 -10.83 -20.17 -4.68
C ASP A 519 -9.45 -20.81 -4.39
N GLY A 520 -8.39 -20.02 -4.57
CA GLY A 520 -7.01 -20.46 -4.38
C GLY A 520 -6.29 -20.92 -5.65
N ASP A 521 -6.99 -21.10 -6.76
CA ASP A 521 -6.42 -21.39 -8.09
C ASP A 521 -6.81 -20.31 -9.10
N SER A 522 -7.97 -19.71 -8.92
CA SER A 522 -8.50 -18.66 -9.79
C SER A 522 -8.91 -17.43 -8.98
N VAL A 523 -8.78 -16.27 -9.59
CA VAL A 523 -9.40 -15.02 -9.17
C VAL A 523 -10.66 -14.80 -9.97
N TYR A 524 -11.78 -14.58 -9.30
CA TYR A 524 -13.06 -14.22 -9.90
C TYR A 524 -13.33 -12.74 -9.65
N ILE A 525 -13.62 -12.01 -10.73
CA ILE A 525 -13.90 -10.57 -10.64
C ILE A 525 -15.06 -10.19 -11.56
N HIS A 526 -16.10 -9.56 -11.02
CA HIS A 526 -17.24 -9.18 -11.84
C HIS A 526 -17.34 -7.68 -12.07
N GLN A 527 -17.83 -7.34 -13.27
CA GLN A 527 -18.23 -5.99 -13.65
C GLN A 527 -19.56 -6.08 -14.40
N LYS A 528 -20.61 -5.52 -13.81
CA LYS A 528 -21.99 -5.55 -14.37
C LYS A 528 -22.50 -6.98 -14.63
N GLU A 529 -22.62 -7.38 -15.89
CA GLU A 529 -23.15 -8.68 -16.32
C GLU A 529 -22.05 -9.75 -16.48
N THR A 530 -20.79 -9.38 -16.41
CA THR A 530 -19.66 -10.26 -16.71
C THR A 530 -18.86 -10.56 -15.45
N CYS A 531 -18.52 -11.83 -15.23
CA CYS A 531 -17.55 -12.28 -14.25
C CYS A 531 -16.39 -12.97 -14.97
N LEU A 532 -15.19 -12.47 -14.80
CA LEU A 532 -13.97 -13.07 -15.32
C LEU A 532 -13.42 -14.10 -14.33
N ARG A 533 -12.91 -15.20 -14.86
CA ARG A 533 -12.08 -16.15 -14.17
C ARG A 533 -10.65 -16.01 -14.68
N ILE A 534 -9.71 -15.67 -13.78
CA ILE A 534 -8.31 -15.39 -14.05
C ILE A 534 -7.46 -16.39 -13.26
N ASP A 535 -6.47 -16.98 -13.88
CA ASP A 535 -5.52 -17.88 -13.20
C ASP A 535 -4.71 -17.11 -12.14
N LEU A 536 -4.73 -17.57 -10.91
CA LEU A 536 -4.08 -16.88 -9.78
C LEU A 536 -2.55 -16.76 -9.95
N ALA A 537 -1.91 -17.78 -10.52
CA ALA A 537 -0.47 -17.82 -10.66
C ALA A 537 0.04 -16.98 -11.83
N THR A 538 -0.70 -16.94 -12.95
CA THR A 538 -0.22 -16.38 -14.22
C THR A 538 -0.95 -15.13 -14.69
N GLY A 539 -2.10 -14.79 -14.11
CA GLY A 539 -2.95 -13.69 -14.57
C GLY A 539 -3.66 -13.94 -15.91
N LYS A 540 -3.60 -15.15 -16.45
CA LYS A 540 -4.26 -15.47 -17.71
C LYS A 540 -5.76 -15.63 -17.52
N LYS A 541 -6.56 -15.07 -18.44
CA LYS A 541 -8.01 -15.31 -18.48
C LYS A 541 -8.28 -16.78 -18.76
N LEU A 542 -9.01 -17.44 -17.87
CA LEU A 542 -9.44 -18.83 -17.98
C LEU A 542 -10.87 -18.97 -18.48
N GLY A 543 -11.72 -17.95 -18.23
CA GLY A 543 -13.12 -18.00 -18.61
C GLY A 543 -13.85 -16.68 -18.34
N GLU A 544 -15.09 -16.64 -18.80
CA GLU A 544 -16.01 -15.54 -18.60
C GLU A 544 -17.41 -16.09 -18.37
N PHE A 545 -18.06 -15.66 -17.31
CA PHE A 545 -19.34 -16.15 -16.86
C PHE A 545 -20.37 -15.03 -16.82
N ARG A 546 -21.63 -15.37 -17.05
CA ARG A 546 -22.76 -14.46 -16.91
C ARG A 546 -23.73 -15.02 -15.89
N PRO A 547 -24.44 -14.18 -15.12
CA PRO A 547 -25.50 -14.66 -14.25
C PRO A 547 -26.65 -15.18 -15.09
N PRO A 548 -27.51 -16.05 -14.54
CA PRO A 548 -28.73 -16.46 -15.22
C PRO A 548 -29.65 -15.25 -15.50
N SER A 549 -30.58 -15.40 -16.40
CA SER A 549 -31.61 -14.37 -16.64
C SER A 549 -32.44 -14.13 -15.39
N THR A 550 -32.94 -12.91 -15.24
CA THR A 550 -33.91 -12.56 -14.20
C THR A 550 -35.18 -13.39 -14.37
N VAL A 551 -36.04 -13.43 -13.35
CA VAL A 551 -37.36 -14.10 -13.45
C VAL A 551 -38.19 -13.58 -14.63
N ALA A 552 -38.03 -12.31 -14.99
CA ALA A 552 -38.69 -11.68 -16.14
C ALA A 552 -37.95 -11.92 -17.48
N GLY A 553 -36.97 -12.84 -17.54
CA GLY A 553 -36.23 -13.19 -18.76
C GLY A 553 -35.21 -12.15 -19.23
N LYS A 554 -34.98 -11.08 -18.49
CA LYS A 554 -33.98 -10.05 -18.83
C LYS A 554 -32.56 -10.50 -18.41
N PRO A 555 -31.49 -10.00 -19.07
CA PRO A 555 -30.11 -10.24 -18.62
C PRO A 555 -29.92 -9.89 -17.16
N GLY A 556 -29.33 -10.80 -16.39
CA GLY A 556 -28.98 -10.57 -15.00
C GLY A 556 -27.75 -9.67 -14.84
N ARG A 557 -27.65 -8.99 -13.71
CA ARG A 557 -26.48 -8.22 -13.30
C ARG A 557 -25.92 -8.82 -12.01
N TRP A 558 -24.59 -9.04 -11.95
CA TRP A 558 -23.95 -9.56 -10.74
C TRP A 558 -24.16 -8.63 -9.55
N GLY A 559 -24.45 -9.22 -8.39
CA GLY A 559 -24.47 -8.56 -7.10
C GLY A 559 -23.40 -9.11 -6.17
N TYR A 560 -23.75 -10.16 -5.39
CA TYR A 560 -22.80 -10.87 -4.53
C TYR A 560 -21.96 -11.88 -5.31
N LEU A 561 -20.73 -12.15 -4.82
CA LEU A 561 -19.82 -13.11 -5.41
C LEU A 561 -19.06 -13.89 -4.33
N ALA A 562 -19.00 -15.22 -4.44
CA ALA A 562 -18.14 -16.08 -3.66
C ALA A 562 -17.74 -17.34 -4.43
N ALA A 563 -16.53 -17.84 -4.18
CA ALA A 563 -16.03 -19.08 -4.76
C ALA A 563 -15.71 -20.09 -3.65
N VAL A 564 -16.35 -21.26 -3.66
CA VAL A 564 -16.23 -22.27 -2.60
C VAL A 564 -16.38 -23.67 -3.21
N ASP A 565 -15.48 -24.58 -2.89
CA ASP A 565 -15.53 -26.00 -3.26
C ASP A 565 -15.84 -26.25 -4.74
N GLY A 566 -15.14 -25.52 -5.62
CA GLY A 566 -15.28 -25.64 -7.08
C GLY A 566 -16.58 -25.03 -7.65
N ARG A 567 -17.35 -24.33 -6.84
CA ARG A 567 -18.59 -23.62 -7.23
C ARG A 567 -18.39 -22.11 -7.16
N LEU A 568 -19.02 -21.41 -8.07
CA LEU A 568 -19.13 -19.96 -8.06
C LEU A 568 -20.55 -19.58 -7.68
N TYR A 569 -20.69 -18.94 -6.53
CA TYR A 569 -21.97 -18.42 -6.04
C TYR A 569 -22.10 -16.95 -6.39
N GLY A 570 -23.32 -16.57 -6.76
CA GLY A 570 -23.61 -15.19 -7.12
C GLY A 570 -25.08 -14.83 -6.86
N THR A 571 -25.37 -13.54 -7.01
CA THR A 571 -26.73 -13.05 -6.98
C THR A 571 -27.05 -12.20 -8.21
N ILE A 572 -28.34 -12.14 -8.57
CA ILE A 572 -28.84 -11.18 -9.56
C ILE A 572 -29.28 -9.93 -8.81
N ALA A 573 -28.50 -8.85 -8.96
CA ALA A 573 -28.73 -7.61 -8.25
C ALA A 573 -30.05 -6.92 -8.67
N ASP A 574 -30.73 -6.33 -7.68
CA ASP A 574 -31.89 -5.48 -7.90
C ASP A 574 -31.46 -4.07 -8.32
N SER A 575 -31.49 -3.80 -9.61
CA SER A 575 -31.11 -2.52 -10.20
C SER A 575 -32.09 -1.37 -9.93
N GLU A 576 -33.25 -1.65 -9.36
CA GLU A 576 -34.24 -0.63 -9.00
C GLU A 576 -34.07 -0.13 -7.56
N HIS A 577 -33.44 -0.94 -6.70
CA HIS A 577 -33.15 -0.57 -5.32
C HIS A 577 -31.89 0.30 -5.21
N ILE A 578 -31.98 1.56 -5.66
CA ILE A 578 -30.87 2.51 -5.59
C ILE A 578 -30.85 3.19 -4.24
N VAL A 579 -29.80 2.97 -3.49
CA VAL A 579 -29.66 3.47 -2.13
C VAL A 579 -29.30 4.96 -2.11
N LYS A 580 -29.73 5.63 -1.04
CA LYS A 580 -29.44 7.02 -0.73
C LYS A 580 -28.13 7.08 0.06
N TRP A 581 -27.23 7.94 -0.38
CA TRP A 581 -26.01 8.19 0.36
C TRP A 581 -25.80 9.68 0.65
N ARG A 582 -25.17 9.97 1.79
CA ARG A 582 -25.06 11.33 2.34
C ARG A 582 -24.29 12.31 1.43
N TYR A 583 -23.36 11.80 0.64
CA TYR A 583 -22.46 12.61 -0.20
C TYR A 583 -22.67 12.30 -1.68
N LEU A 584 -23.91 12.16 -2.09
CA LEU A 584 -24.30 11.82 -3.46
C LEU A 584 -23.57 12.66 -4.52
N LYS A 585 -22.48 12.14 -5.01
CA LYS A 585 -21.92 12.48 -6.30
C LYS A 585 -21.49 11.16 -6.92
N GLY A 586 -22.09 10.77 -8.06
CA GLY A 586 -21.65 9.68 -8.84
C GLY A 586 -22.59 8.51 -9.03
N GLU A 587 -22.02 7.37 -9.39
CA GLU A 587 -22.72 6.25 -9.97
C GLU A 587 -23.36 5.33 -8.92
N MET A 588 -24.15 5.90 -7.99
CA MET A 588 -24.89 5.11 -6.98
C MET A 588 -25.73 4.00 -7.57
N LYS A 589 -26.18 4.17 -8.83
CA LYS A 589 -26.85 3.14 -9.61
C LYS A 589 -26.00 1.88 -9.87
N ASP A 590 -24.69 1.98 -9.71
CA ASP A 590 -23.74 0.87 -9.84
C ASP A 590 -23.33 0.27 -8.49
N LEU A 591 -23.73 0.89 -7.37
CA LEU A 591 -23.46 0.41 -6.01
C LEU A 591 -24.72 -0.29 -5.45
N LEU A 592 -25.04 -1.46 -5.99
CA LEU A 592 -26.23 -2.22 -5.64
C LEU A 592 -26.00 -3.04 -4.36
N THR A 593 -27.02 -3.13 -3.51
CA THR A 593 -26.95 -3.76 -2.18
C THR A 593 -27.90 -4.95 -2.00
N GLU A 594 -28.91 -5.06 -2.88
CA GLU A 594 -30.00 -6.02 -2.78
C GLU A 594 -30.09 -6.85 -4.05
N SER A 595 -30.62 -8.05 -3.92
CA SER A 595 -30.77 -9.01 -5.02
C SER A 595 -32.10 -9.78 -4.92
N LYS A 596 -32.58 -10.27 -6.06
CA LYS A 596 -33.82 -11.06 -6.17
C LYS A 596 -33.59 -12.56 -6.32
N THR A 597 -32.38 -12.93 -6.75
CA THR A 597 -32.04 -14.33 -7.01
C THR A 597 -30.66 -14.61 -6.47
N PHE A 598 -30.48 -15.74 -5.81
CA PHE A 598 -29.21 -16.36 -5.49
C PHE A 598 -29.00 -17.59 -6.38
N PHE A 599 -27.81 -17.83 -6.88
CA PHE A 599 -27.51 -18.95 -7.77
C PHE A 599 -26.13 -19.54 -7.53
N SER A 600 -25.94 -20.78 -7.99
CA SER A 600 -24.65 -21.46 -8.03
C SER A 600 -24.30 -21.88 -9.45
N LEU A 601 -23.08 -21.60 -9.86
CA LEU A 601 -22.49 -22.07 -11.12
C LEU A 601 -21.37 -23.08 -10.81
N ASP A 602 -21.11 -23.96 -11.75
CA ASP A 602 -19.85 -24.70 -11.77
C ASP A 602 -18.70 -23.72 -12.01
N GLY A 603 -17.73 -23.70 -11.11
CA GLY A 603 -16.64 -22.71 -11.11
C GLY A 603 -15.68 -22.83 -12.29
N LYS A 604 -15.68 -23.94 -13.02
CA LYS A 604 -14.82 -24.14 -14.21
C LYS A 604 -15.56 -23.84 -15.50
N SER A 605 -16.75 -24.38 -15.68
CA SER A 605 -17.53 -24.28 -16.91
C SER A 605 -18.52 -23.11 -16.92
N GLY A 606 -18.87 -22.54 -15.77
CA GLY A 606 -19.91 -21.51 -15.66
C GLY A 606 -21.34 -22.05 -15.83
N LYS A 607 -21.53 -23.38 -15.89
CA LYS A 607 -22.84 -23.99 -16.03
C LYS A 607 -23.67 -23.72 -14.76
N LEU A 608 -24.92 -23.27 -14.94
CA LEU A 608 -25.88 -23.12 -13.85
C LEU A 608 -26.15 -24.50 -13.21
N LEU A 609 -25.92 -24.59 -11.89
CA LEU A 609 -26.19 -25.78 -11.10
C LEU A 609 -27.57 -25.72 -10.46
N TRP A 610 -27.88 -24.58 -9.83
CA TRP A 610 -29.19 -24.32 -9.23
C TRP A 610 -29.39 -22.81 -9.00
N ARG A 611 -30.64 -22.42 -8.75
CA ARG A 611 -31.01 -21.05 -8.34
C ARG A 611 -32.09 -21.09 -7.26
N TYR A 612 -32.08 -20.06 -6.43
CA TYR A 612 -33.07 -19.73 -5.42
C TYR A 612 -33.61 -18.33 -5.71
N ASP A 613 -34.91 -18.21 -6.00
CA ASP A 613 -35.59 -16.93 -6.20
C ASP A 613 -36.17 -16.47 -4.87
N ALA A 614 -35.75 -15.30 -4.38
CA ALA A 614 -36.18 -14.75 -3.11
C ALA A 614 -37.64 -14.35 -3.14
N GLU A 615 -38.35 -14.63 -2.06
CA GLU A 615 -39.72 -14.15 -1.86
C GLU A 615 -39.78 -12.61 -1.84
N HIS A 616 -38.75 -12.01 -1.26
CA HIS A 616 -38.63 -10.56 -1.12
C HIS A 616 -37.32 -10.02 -1.71
N SER A 617 -36.22 -10.05 -0.92
CA SER A 617 -34.92 -9.53 -1.30
C SER A 617 -33.80 -10.10 -0.42
N ILE A 618 -32.61 -10.26 -0.98
CA ILE A 618 -31.42 -10.73 -0.29
C ILE A 618 -30.40 -9.59 -0.26
N ARG A 619 -30.02 -9.13 0.95
CA ARG A 619 -28.92 -8.17 1.10
C ARG A 619 -27.57 -8.88 0.97
N HIS A 620 -26.64 -8.34 0.18
CA HIS A 620 -25.36 -8.99 -0.12
C HIS A 620 -24.53 -9.31 1.15
N ASN A 621 -24.54 -8.42 2.16
CA ASN A 621 -23.83 -8.65 3.43
C ASN A 621 -24.53 -9.68 4.35
N ALA A 622 -25.77 -10.05 4.06
CA ALA A 622 -26.54 -11.05 4.79
C ALA A 622 -26.49 -12.44 4.13
N ILE A 623 -25.37 -12.79 3.54
CA ILE A 623 -25.06 -14.09 2.96
C ILE A 623 -23.79 -14.62 3.60
N ALA A 624 -23.78 -15.88 4.05
CA ALA A 624 -22.59 -16.58 4.54
C ALA A 624 -22.59 -18.02 4.03
N ILE A 625 -21.43 -18.55 3.65
CA ILE A 625 -21.30 -19.89 3.05
C ILE A 625 -20.25 -20.68 3.80
N GLY A 626 -20.59 -21.93 4.13
CA GLY A 626 -19.68 -22.89 4.77
C GLY A 626 -20.41 -24.08 5.37
N GLY A 627 -19.67 -25.13 5.70
CA GLY A 627 -20.24 -26.36 6.26
C GLY A 627 -21.25 -27.05 5.33
N GLY A 628 -21.06 -26.96 4.01
CA GLY A 628 -21.97 -27.53 3.01
C GLY A 628 -23.28 -26.77 2.83
N LYS A 629 -23.42 -25.56 3.39
CA LYS A 629 -24.66 -24.78 3.36
C LYS A 629 -24.41 -23.33 2.94
N VAL A 630 -25.48 -22.73 2.39
CA VAL A 630 -25.58 -21.27 2.17
C VAL A 630 -26.62 -20.73 3.14
N TYR A 631 -26.22 -19.75 3.95
CA TYR A 631 -27.11 -19.04 4.85
C TYR A 631 -27.41 -17.67 4.28
N LEU A 632 -28.68 -17.28 4.25
CA LEU A 632 -29.10 -15.97 3.77
C LEU A 632 -30.32 -15.46 4.53
N ILE A 633 -30.53 -14.13 4.45
CA ILE A 633 -31.77 -13.51 4.94
C ILE A 633 -32.57 -13.02 3.74
N ASP A 634 -33.77 -13.54 3.60
CA ASP A 634 -34.78 -13.12 2.64
C ASP A 634 -35.80 -12.22 3.34
N ARG A 635 -35.85 -10.94 2.97
CA ARG A 635 -36.74 -9.94 3.58
C ARG A 635 -37.00 -8.78 2.62
N LYS A 636 -38.07 -8.02 2.87
CA LYS A 636 -38.33 -6.79 2.12
C LYS A 636 -37.15 -5.84 2.23
N ALA A 637 -36.68 -5.31 1.10
CA ALA A 637 -35.62 -4.32 1.08
C ALA A 637 -36.05 -3.07 1.86
N ALA A 638 -35.12 -2.51 2.63
CA ALA A 638 -35.41 -1.37 3.50
C ALA A 638 -35.65 -0.09 2.68
N ALA A 639 -36.89 0.34 2.56
CA ALA A 639 -37.28 1.53 1.81
C ALA A 639 -36.55 2.79 2.29
N ILE A 640 -36.25 2.88 3.60
CA ILE A 640 -35.51 3.99 4.20
C ILE A 640 -34.12 4.20 3.60
N ASP A 641 -33.53 3.14 3.03
CA ASP A 641 -32.21 3.22 2.40
C ASP A 641 -32.27 3.87 1.01
N THR A 642 -33.43 3.95 0.37
CA THR A 642 -33.55 4.38 -1.01
C THR A 642 -33.57 5.89 -1.20
N ILE A 643 -33.15 6.35 -2.36
CA ILE A 643 -33.22 7.77 -2.77
C ILE A 643 -34.68 8.29 -2.90
N LYS A 644 -35.62 7.39 -3.15
CA LYS A 644 -37.03 7.71 -3.31
C LYS A 644 -37.76 7.93 -1.97
N TYR A 645 -37.20 7.41 -0.88
CA TYR A 645 -37.82 7.52 0.44
C TYR A 645 -37.86 8.96 0.94
N ARG A 646 -39.06 9.39 1.34
CA ARG A 646 -39.30 10.67 2.02
C ARG A 646 -40.03 10.38 3.35
N ARG A 647 -39.39 10.79 4.43
CA ARG A 647 -39.96 10.63 5.76
C ARG A 647 -41.21 11.51 5.91
N ALA A 648 -42.29 10.93 6.38
CA ALA A 648 -43.51 11.70 6.69
C ALA A 648 -43.30 12.61 7.91
N LYS A 649 -43.95 13.78 7.93
CA LYS A 649 -43.88 14.71 9.07
C LYS A 649 -44.50 14.05 10.30
N GLY A 650 -43.72 13.90 11.38
CA GLY A 650 -44.19 13.27 12.63
C GLY A 650 -43.89 11.76 12.76
N GLU A 651 -43.34 11.12 11.73
CA GLU A 651 -42.92 9.70 11.78
C GLU A 651 -41.72 9.55 12.70
N LYS A 652 -41.87 8.91 13.86
CA LYS A 652 -40.83 8.79 14.89
C LYS A 652 -39.86 7.66 14.62
N GLU A 653 -40.32 6.52 14.17
CA GLU A 653 -39.51 5.38 13.83
C GLU A 653 -40.08 4.65 12.62
N ILE A 654 -39.20 4.07 11.81
CA ILE A 654 -39.57 3.21 10.70
C ILE A 654 -39.24 1.80 11.13
N PRO A 655 -40.25 0.91 11.18
CA PRO A 655 -40.04 -0.48 11.49
C PRO A 655 -39.04 -1.08 10.49
N HIS A 656 -37.98 -1.69 10.98
CA HIS A 656 -37.12 -2.48 10.14
C HIS A 656 -37.90 -3.66 9.60
N PRO A 657 -37.94 -3.92 8.27
CA PRO A 657 -38.69 -5.02 7.72
C PRO A 657 -38.26 -6.34 8.35
N GLY A 658 -39.18 -7.13 8.83
CA GLY A 658 -38.96 -8.52 9.18
C GLY A 658 -38.64 -9.37 7.96
N GLY A 659 -38.18 -10.58 8.17
CA GLY A 659 -37.83 -11.50 7.11
C GLY A 659 -37.65 -12.92 7.63
N ALA A 660 -37.07 -13.78 6.81
CA ALA A 660 -36.73 -15.12 7.17
C ALA A 660 -35.21 -15.36 6.99
N ILE A 661 -34.59 -16.03 7.95
CA ILE A 661 -33.26 -16.60 7.80
C ILE A 661 -33.40 -18.05 7.31
N LEU A 662 -32.60 -18.41 6.29
CA LEU A 662 -32.66 -19.69 5.64
C LEU A 662 -31.30 -20.35 5.59
N ALA A 663 -31.28 -21.68 5.65
CA ALA A 663 -30.17 -22.49 5.21
C ALA A 663 -30.55 -23.25 3.95
N LEU A 664 -29.74 -23.11 2.91
CA LEU A 664 -29.86 -23.88 1.68
C LEU A 664 -28.73 -24.92 1.63
N ASP A 665 -29.01 -26.11 1.17
CA ASP A 665 -27.99 -27.09 0.82
C ASP A 665 -27.14 -26.52 -0.34
N ALA A 666 -25.83 -26.43 -0.14
CA ALA A 666 -24.91 -25.80 -1.09
C ALA A 666 -24.80 -26.54 -2.42
N THR A 667 -25.15 -27.84 -2.44
CA THR A 667 -25.09 -28.70 -3.62
C THR A 667 -26.36 -28.57 -4.49
N THR A 668 -27.52 -28.50 -3.87
CA THR A 668 -28.81 -28.61 -4.56
C THR A 668 -29.62 -27.32 -4.55
N GLY A 669 -29.29 -26.36 -3.68
CA GLY A 669 -30.03 -25.12 -3.48
C GLY A 669 -31.39 -25.31 -2.78
N LYS A 670 -31.71 -26.52 -2.31
CA LYS A 670 -32.92 -26.78 -1.56
C LYS A 670 -32.84 -26.18 -0.16
N VAL A 671 -33.98 -25.67 0.32
CA VAL A 671 -34.11 -25.15 1.68
C VAL A 671 -34.06 -26.30 2.70
N ASP A 672 -33.06 -26.32 3.55
CA ASP A 672 -32.99 -27.30 4.65
C ASP A 672 -33.88 -26.87 5.83
N TRP A 673 -33.78 -25.60 6.18
CA TRP A 673 -34.63 -24.99 7.22
C TRP A 673 -34.85 -23.48 6.95
N LYS A 674 -35.97 -22.98 7.47
CA LYS A 674 -36.38 -21.57 7.42
C LYS A 674 -36.88 -21.14 8.80
N LYS A 675 -36.49 -19.94 9.27
CA LYS A 675 -36.98 -19.30 10.50
C LYS A 675 -37.38 -17.86 10.16
N ASP A 676 -38.57 -17.46 10.57
CA ASP A 676 -39.16 -16.15 10.25
C ASP A 676 -39.46 -15.30 11.49
N LYS A 677 -39.39 -15.88 12.69
CA LYS A 677 -39.67 -15.18 13.92
C LYS A 677 -38.56 -14.24 14.30
N ASP A 678 -38.85 -12.95 14.30
CA ASP A 678 -38.00 -11.85 14.79
C ASP A 678 -36.57 -11.85 14.16
N ILE A 679 -36.53 -11.90 12.81
CA ILE A 679 -35.30 -11.79 12.03
C ILE A 679 -35.05 -10.33 11.70
N PHE A 680 -33.92 -9.78 12.17
CA PHE A 680 -33.65 -8.32 12.14
C PHE A 680 -32.37 -7.91 11.40
N GLY A 681 -31.38 -8.79 11.33
CA GLY A 681 -30.01 -8.44 10.91
C GLY A 681 -29.84 -8.05 9.45
N THR A 682 -28.76 -7.38 9.15
CA THR A 682 -28.30 -6.95 7.81
C THR A 682 -27.01 -7.64 7.40
N MET A 683 -26.39 -8.39 8.30
CA MET A 683 -25.19 -9.18 8.06
C MET A 683 -25.26 -10.55 8.72
N LEU A 684 -24.61 -11.50 8.08
CA LEU A 684 -24.35 -12.82 8.62
C LEU A 684 -22.84 -13.08 8.70
N ALA A 685 -22.43 -13.86 9.73
CA ALA A 685 -21.11 -14.44 9.84
C ALA A 685 -21.22 -15.84 10.41
N LEU A 686 -20.42 -16.78 9.91
CA LEU A 686 -20.52 -18.20 10.20
C LEU A 686 -19.25 -18.72 10.87
N SER A 687 -19.39 -19.46 11.98
CA SER A 687 -18.39 -20.37 12.49
C SER A 687 -18.84 -21.79 12.20
N ALA A 688 -18.41 -22.34 11.06
CA ALA A 688 -18.81 -23.68 10.63
C ALA A 688 -18.33 -24.75 11.60
N GLU A 689 -17.10 -24.62 12.11
CA GLU A 689 -16.52 -25.55 13.08
C GLU A 689 -17.32 -25.62 14.40
N LYS A 690 -17.87 -24.51 14.85
CA LYS A 690 -18.66 -24.43 16.10
C LYS A 690 -20.16 -24.63 15.87
N ASN A 691 -20.60 -24.82 14.63
CA ASN A 691 -22.01 -24.90 14.20
C ASN A 691 -22.83 -23.67 14.63
N ILE A 692 -22.27 -22.48 14.47
CA ILE A 692 -22.86 -21.22 14.92
C ILE A 692 -22.97 -20.22 13.75
N LEU A 693 -24.15 -19.65 13.61
CA LEU A 693 -24.43 -18.55 12.69
C LEU A 693 -24.77 -17.28 13.47
N LEU A 694 -23.98 -16.24 13.30
CA LEU A 694 -24.21 -14.91 13.89
C LEU A 694 -25.02 -14.03 12.95
N MET A 695 -26.07 -13.42 13.44
CA MET A 695 -26.83 -12.35 12.81
C MET A 695 -26.63 -11.05 13.57
N GLY A 696 -26.35 -9.98 12.84
CA GLY A 696 -26.17 -8.66 13.42
C GLY A 696 -26.33 -7.55 12.39
N TYR A 697 -25.76 -6.40 12.70
CA TYR A 697 -25.70 -5.22 11.83
C TYR A 697 -24.25 -4.84 11.56
N GLN A 698 -24.07 -3.90 10.62
CA GLN A 698 -22.78 -3.28 10.32
C GLN A 698 -22.83 -1.76 10.60
N PRO A 699 -22.97 -1.37 11.89
CA PRO A 699 -23.24 0.01 12.28
C PRO A 699 -22.00 0.90 12.26
N THR A 700 -21.21 0.83 11.18
CA THR A 700 -20.02 1.66 11.02
C THR A 700 -20.38 3.13 10.81
N ARG A 701 -19.43 4.02 11.07
CA ARG A 701 -19.56 5.43 10.69
C ARG A 701 -19.83 5.53 9.17
N PHE A 702 -20.77 6.36 8.75
CA PHE A 702 -21.28 6.44 7.37
C PHE A 702 -21.93 5.12 6.92
N ARG A 703 -22.97 4.72 7.60
CA ARG A 703 -23.80 3.53 7.34
C ARG A 703 -25.06 3.87 6.57
N LEU A 704 -25.70 2.86 6.02
CA LEU A 704 -27.08 2.97 5.54
C LEU A 704 -28.03 3.21 6.72
N PRO A 705 -29.17 3.89 6.52
CA PRO A 705 -30.14 4.13 7.59
C PRO A 705 -30.65 2.85 8.27
N SER A 706 -30.75 1.74 7.53
CA SER A 706 -31.17 0.43 8.05
C SER A 706 -30.13 -0.26 8.93
N GLU A 707 -28.88 0.17 8.91
CA GLU A 707 -27.80 -0.40 9.74
C GLU A 707 -27.86 0.17 11.16
N VAL A 708 -28.92 -0.14 11.89
CA VAL A 708 -29.21 0.48 13.19
C VAL A 708 -28.27 0.08 14.31
N GLY A 709 -27.73 -1.15 14.29
CA GLY A 709 -26.89 -1.69 15.36
C GLY A 709 -27.69 -2.10 16.61
N GLY A 710 -27.02 -2.20 17.75
CA GLY A 710 -27.67 -2.36 19.05
C GLY A 710 -28.20 -3.74 19.37
N ARG A 711 -28.02 -4.75 18.50
CA ARG A 711 -28.54 -6.12 18.74
C ARG A 711 -27.73 -7.16 17.96
N MET A 712 -27.52 -8.31 18.57
CA MET A 712 -26.96 -9.52 17.94
C MET A 712 -27.79 -10.75 18.34
N ALA A 713 -27.87 -11.74 17.46
CA ALA A 713 -28.43 -13.04 17.75
C ALA A 713 -27.60 -14.15 17.10
N VAL A 714 -27.57 -15.31 17.74
CA VAL A 714 -26.83 -16.47 17.29
C VAL A 714 -27.76 -17.65 17.13
N PHE A 715 -27.53 -18.42 16.08
CA PHE A 715 -28.33 -19.59 15.72
C PHE A 715 -27.46 -20.83 15.54
N HIS A 716 -28.00 -22.00 15.84
CA HIS A 716 -27.42 -23.26 15.40
C HIS A 716 -27.54 -23.44 13.89
N THR A 717 -26.48 -23.89 13.26
CA THR A 717 -26.45 -24.11 11.81
C THR A 717 -27.26 -25.31 11.34
N THR A 718 -27.50 -26.27 12.23
CA THR A 718 -28.16 -27.54 11.93
C THR A 718 -29.68 -27.38 11.69
N ASP A 719 -30.34 -26.57 12.51
CA ASP A 719 -31.80 -26.47 12.55
C ASP A 719 -32.35 -25.04 12.67
N GLY A 720 -31.44 -24.05 12.74
CA GLY A 720 -31.79 -22.65 12.91
C GLY A 720 -32.34 -22.31 14.30
N TYR A 721 -32.10 -23.17 15.32
CA TYR A 721 -32.47 -22.84 16.70
C TYR A 721 -31.71 -21.59 17.17
N ARG A 722 -32.45 -20.63 17.78
CA ARG A 722 -31.85 -19.39 18.29
C ARG A 722 -31.24 -19.68 19.65
N VAL A 723 -29.91 -19.66 19.73
CA VAL A 723 -29.14 -19.96 20.94
C VAL A 723 -29.23 -18.82 21.96
N TRP A 724 -29.00 -17.61 21.47
CA TRP A 724 -29.14 -16.38 22.26
C TRP A 724 -29.48 -15.17 21.38
N ASP A 725 -30.03 -14.15 22.01
CA ASP A 725 -30.41 -12.88 21.41
C ASP A 725 -30.20 -11.77 22.45
N ARG A 726 -29.40 -10.77 22.16
CA ARG A 726 -29.02 -9.75 23.14
C ARG A 726 -29.01 -8.35 22.50
N LYS A 727 -29.47 -7.38 23.29
CA LYS A 727 -29.17 -5.98 23.03
C LYS A 727 -27.74 -5.71 23.47
N VAL A 728 -26.91 -5.26 22.55
CA VAL A 728 -25.47 -4.98 22.73
C VAL A 728 -25.09 -3.74 21.95
N ASP A 729 -24.30 -2.85 22.55
CA ASP A 729 -23.84 -1.65 21.85
C ASP A 729 -22.49 -1.91 21.17
N TYR A 730 -22.44 -1.65 19.86
CA TYR A 730 -21.23 -1.80 19.05
C TYR A 730 -21.28 -0.90 17.81
N ALA A 731 -20.10 -0.51 17.29
CA ALA A 731 -19.95 0.47 16.22
C ALA A 731 -19.18 -0.04 14.98
N SER A 732 -18.92 -1.33 14.87
CA SER A 732 -18.27 -1.93 13.71
C SER A 732 -18.96 -3.24 13.29
N ARG A 733 -18.61 -3.78 12.11
CA ARG A 733 -18.98 -5.16 11.77
C ARG A 733 -18.34 -6.11 12.79
N PRO A 734 -19.10 -7.07 13.35
CA PRO A 734 -18.56 -8.10 14.21
C PRO A 734 -17.55 -8.99 13.48
N MET A 735 -16.46 -9.34 14.17
CA MET A 735 -15.41 -10.26 13.76
C MET A 735 -15.52 -11.53 14.61
N LEU A 736 -15.46 -12.69 13.99
CA LEU A 736 -15.41 -13.98 14.68
C LEU A 736 -13.98 -14.49 14.76
N ASN A 737 -13.48 -14.73 15.95
CA ASN A 737 -12.19 -15.37 16.18
C ASN A 737 -12.35 -16.48 17.23
N ASP A 738 -12.25 -17.71 16.78
CA ASP A 738 -12.49 -18.94 17.57
C ASP A 738 -13.81 -18.87 18.39
N LYS A 739 -13.72 -18.63 19.69
CA LYS A 739 -14.86 -18.61 20.64
C LYS A 739 -15.40 -17.21 20.94
N THR A 740 -14.90 -16.19 20.26
CA THR A 740 -15.18 -14.80 20.61
C THR A 740 -15.69 -14.01 19.42
N ILE A 741 -16.72 -13.23 19.66
CA ILE A 741 -17.18 -12.16 18.78
C ILE A 741 -16.51 -10.88 19.25
N TYR A 742 -15.78 -10.18 18.37
CA TYR A 742 -15.17 -8.89 18.64
C TYR A 742 -15.84 -7.81 17.80
N ALA A 743 -16.14 -6.66 18.41
CA ALA A 743 -16.54 -5.47 17.69
C ALA A 743 -16.04 -4.22 18.42
N GLU A 744 -16.04 -3.06 17.76
CA GLU A 744 -15.81 -1.80 18.45
C GLU A 744 -16.96 -1.56 19.44
N GLY A 745 -16.66 -1.61 20.71
CA GLY A 745 -17.64 -1.53 21.81
C GLY A 745 -17.62 -2.72 22.75
N GLY A 746 -17.16 -3.89 22.32
CA GLY A 746 -17.09 -5.06 23.20
C GLY A 746 -16.60 -6.35 22.57
N ALA A 747 -16.52 -7.36 23.40
CA ALA A 747 -16.32 -8.75 23.00
C ALA A 747 -17.27 -9.67 23.77
N TRP A 748 -17.73 -10.71 23.09
CA TRP A 748 -18.73 -11.64 23.62
C TRP A 748 -18.34 -13.08 23.35
N ASP A 749 -18.67 -13.96 24.25
CA ASP A 749 -18.56 -15.39 24.00
C ASP A 749 -19.50 -15.83 22.87
N LEU A 750 -18.97 -16.52 21.87
CA LEU A 750 -19.72 -16.89 20.68
C LEU A 750 -20.95 -17.77 20.98
N LYS A 751 -20.86 -18.72 21.94
CA LYS A 751 -21.92 -19.67 22.24
C LYS A 751 -22.92 -19.15 23.25
N THR A 752 -22.48 -18.35 24.20
CA THR A 752 -23.34 -17.92 25.33
C THR A 752 -23.75 -16.44 25.25
N GLY A 753 -23.06 -15.64 24.45
CA GLY A 753 -23.25 -14.20 24.37
C GLY A 753 -22.75 -13.45 25.62
N VAL A 754 -22.11 -14.11 26.59
CA VAL A 754 -21.56 -13.48 27.80
C VAL A 754 -20.45 -12.52 27.43
N ASP A 755 -20.42 -11.36 28.10
CA ASP A 755 -19.40 -10.34 27.87
C ASP A 755 -18.01 -10.88 28.25
N ARG A 756 -17.04 -10.59 27.44
CA ARG A 756 -15.61 -10.87 27.66
C ARG A 756 -14.85 -9.58 27.86
N GLU A 757 -13.79 -9.61 28.65
CA GLU A 757 -12.93 -8.44 28.84
C GLU A 757 -12.26 -8.04 27.51
N PHE A 758 -12.49 -6.78 27.11
CA PHE A 758 -11.94 -6.23 25.87
C PHE A 758 -11.70 -4.73 26.00
N LYS A 759 -10.47 -4.37 26.29
CA LYS A 759 -10.04 -2.97 26.50
C LYS A 759 -9.62 -2.28 25.20
N PHE A 760 -10.42 -2.45 24.16
CA PHE A 760 -10.13 -1.87 22.85
C PHE A 760 -10.37 -0.35 22.83
N LYS A 761 -9.38 0.38 22.34
CA LYS A 761 -9.51 1.82 22.04
C LYS A 761 -8.77 2.14 20.77
N ARG A 762 -9.35 2.95 19.92
CA ARG A 762 -8.67 3.57 18.78
C ARG A 762 -8.77 5.09 18.85
N SER A 763 -7.75 5.79 18.37
CA SER A 763 -7.69 7.23 18.43
C SER A 763 -8.71 7.89 17.49
N TYR A 764 -8.71 7.47 16.22
CA TYR A 764 -9.67 7.93 15.22
C TYR A 764 -9.71 6.95 14.05
N GLY A 765 -10.89 6.55 13.64
CA GLY A 765 -11.03 5.65 12.49
C GLY A 765 -12.48 5.44 12.08
N CYS A 766 -12.64 4.94 10.85
CA CYS A 766 -13.88 4.39 10.32
C CYS A 766 -13.55 2.98 9.84
N GLY A 767 -14.56 2.18 9.60
CA GLY A 767 -14.38 0.86 9.05
C GLY A 767 -14.37 -0.25 10.10
N ILE A 768 -14.04 -1.43 9.63
CA ILE A 768 -14.14 -2.67 10.40
C ILE A 768 -12.78 -3.10 10.98
N LEU A 769 -12.82 -4.12 11.82
CA LEU A 769 -11.66 -4.84 12.32
C LEU A 769 -11.33 -5.98 11.35
N ALA A 770 -10.04 -6.17 11.04
CA ALA A 770 -9.54 -7.29 10.25
C ALA A 770 -8.57 -8.10 11.13
N GLY A 771 -8.85 -9.36 11.39
CA GLY A 771 -8.11 -10.14 12.37
C GLY A 771 -7.44 -11.40 11.85
N GLY A 772 -6.47 -11.84 12.61
CA GLY A 772 -5.95 -13.18 12.71
C GLY A 772 -6.18 -13.70 14.13
N ASN A 773 -5.59 -14.83 14.48
CA ASN A 773 -5.76 -15.39 15.83
C ASN A 773 -5.09 -14.53 16.91
N ASN A 774 -3.97 -13.88 16.58
CA ASN A 774 -3.15 -13.13 17.53
C ASN A 774 -3.28 -11.60 17.42
N LEU A 775 -3.84 -11.11 16.33
CA LEU A 775 -3.74 -9.70 15.97
C LEU A 775 -5.03 -9.20 15.33
N MET A 776 -5.49 -8.02 15.72
CA MET A 776 -6.51 -7.26 14.99
C MET A 776 -5.91 -6.00 14.41
N LEU A 777 -6.23 -5.70 13.17
CA LEU A 777 -5.80 -4.53 12.42
C LEU A 777 -6.97 -3.57 12.20
N PHE A 778 -6.71 -2.29 12.29
CA PHE A 778 -7.72 -1.24 12.10
C PHE A 778 -7.04 0.11 11.90
N ARG A 779 -7.81 1.08 11.48
CA ARG A 779 -7.35 2.46 11.45
C ARG A 779 -7.51 3.12 12.83
N SER A 780 -6.41 3.68 13.36
CA SER A 780 -6.36 4.44 14.60
C SER A 780 -5.61 5.75 14.38
N ALA A 781 -6.20 6.64 13.57
CA ALA A 781 -5.58 7.80 12.93
C ALA A 781 -4.43 7.42 11.98
N THR A 782 -3.44 6.69 12.44
CA THR A 782 -2.47 5.90 11.65
C THR A 782 -2.88 4.42 11.64
N MET A 783 -2.01 3.51 11.23
CA MET A 783 -2.27 2.07 11.34
C MET A 783 -2.28 1.68 12.82
N GLY A 784 -3.40 1.14 13.28
CA GLY A 784 -3.54 0.55 14.60
C GLY A 784 -3.57 -0.97 14.55
N TYR A 785 -3.06 -1.61 15.58
CA TYR A 785 -3.25 -3.03 15.81
C TYR A 785 -3.49 -3.29 17.30
N PHE A 786 -4.33 -4.28 17.58
CA PHE A 786 -4.59 -4.78 18.92
C PHE A 786 -3.98 -6.17 19.05
N ASP A 787 -3.11 -6.34 20.02
CA ASP A 787 -2.49 -7.61 20.32
C ASP A 787 -3.47 -8.48 21.12
N LEU A 788 -3.96 -9.54 20.50
CA LEU A 788 -4.86 -10.52 21.11
C LEU A 788 -4.11 -11.62 21.88
N ALA A 789 -2.84 -11.84 21.57
CA ALA A 789 -2.04 -12.91 22.16
C ALA A 789 -1.53 -12.54 23.56
N ASP A 790 -0.69 -11.52 23.63
CA ASP A 790 0.15 -11.30 24.80
C ASP A 790 -0.33 -10.11 25.66
N THR A 791 -0.28 -8.90 25.12
CA THR A 791 -0.45 -7.67 25.94
C THR A 791 -1.88 -7.19 26.11
N LYS A 792 -2.81 -7.60 25.24
CA LYS A 792 -4.23 -7.15 25.21
C LYS A 792 -4.34 -5.62 25.11
N LYS A 793 -3.46 -4.98 24.35
CA LYS A 793 -3.38 -3.52 24.18
C LYS A 793 -3.40 -3.10 22.72
N THR A 794 -3.77 -1.83 22.50
CA THR A 794 -3.69 -1.17 21.21
C THR A 794 -2.32 -0.52 21.03
N TYR A 795 -1.77 -0.73 19.86
CA TYR A 795 -0.53 -0.12 19.37
C TYR A 795 -0.78 0.59 18.04
N ASN A 796 0.13 1.48 17.66
CA ASN A 796 0.16 2.11 16.35
C ASN A 796 1.51 1.90 15.66
N TYR A 797 1.47 1.62 14.37
CA TYR A 797 2.65 1.69 13.51
C TYR A 797 2.70 3.08 12.84
N GLY A 798 3.75 3.84 13.14
CA GLY A 798 3.89 5.24 12.72
C GLY A 798 4.18 5.40 11.23
N GLY A 799 3.73 6.52 10.67
CA GLY A 799 3.97 6.87 9.26
C GLY A 799 3.02 6.25 8.25
N LEU A 800 2.20 5.28 8.63
CA LEU A 800 1.21 4.63 7.78
C LEU A 800 -0.20 5.13 8.04
N ARG A 801 -0.98 5.28 6.99
CA ARG A 801 -2.40 5.56 7.11
C ARG A 801 -3.24 4.65 6.23
N LEU A 802 -3.92 3.72 6.86
CA LEU A 802 -4.84 2.81 6.19
C LEU A 802 -6.06 3.54 5.59
N GLY A 803 -6.64 2.97 4.56
CA GLY A 803 -7.95 3.32 4.05
C GLY A 803 -9.06 3.13 5.10
N CYS A 804 -10.28 3.57 4.77
CA CYS A 804 -11.41 3.54 5.70
C CYS A 804 -12.12 2.19 5.78
N TRP A 805 -11.66 1.19 5.06
CA TRP A 805 -12.25 -0.15 5.04
C TRP A 805 -11.16 -1.21 5.27
N VAL A 806 -11.32 -2.43 4.79
CA VAL A 806 -10.28 -3.46 4.91
C VAL A 806 -9.13 -3.09 3.97
N ASN A 807 -8.03 -2.62 4.52
CA ASN A 807 -6.83 -2.22 3.78
C ASN A 807 -5.52 -2.66 4.44
N ALA A 808 -5.62 -3.47 5.47
CA ALA A 808 -4.54 -4.24 6.06
C ALA A 808 -5.12 -5.57 6.50
N ILE A 809 -4.45 -6.66 6.16
CA ILE A 809 -4.89 -8.01 6.49
C ILE A 809 -3.73 -8.80 7.12
N PRO A 810 -3.98 -9.53 8.22
CA PRO A 810 -3.02 -10.49 8.75
C PRO A 810 -3.23 -11.81 8.01
N ALA A 811 -2.31 -12.20 7.17
CA ALA A 811 -2.40 -13.45 6.41
C ALA A 811 -1.02 -13.90 5.92
N GLY A 812 -0.80 -15.19 5.80
CA GLY A 812 0.48 -15.74 5.35
C GLY A 812 1.61 -15.62 6.36
N GLY A 813 1.30 -15.42 7.65
CA GLY A 813 2.29 -15.18 8.69
C GLY A 813 2.85 -13.76 8.73
N ILE A 814 2.22 -12.82 8.01
CA ILE A 814 2.62 -11.42 7.88
C ILE A 814 1.40 -10.50 7.86
N VAL A 815 1.63 -9.20 8.00
CA VAL A 815 0.60 -8.17 7.76
C VAL A 815 0.83 -7.56 6.39
N LEU A 816 -0.19 -7.58 5.55
CA LEU A 816 -0.16 -7.04 4.19
C LEU A 816 -0.93 -5.72 4.11
N VAL A 817 -0.29 -4.68 3.61
CA VAL A 817 -0.86 -3.34 3.43
C VAL A 817 -0.65 -2.89 1.98
N PRO A 818 -1.61 -3.10 1.08
CA PRO A 818 -1.43 -2.80 -0.34
C PRO A 818 -1.35 -1.31 -0.65
N ASP A 819 -1.90 -0.46 0.21
CA ASP A 819 -1.78 0.99 0.08
C ASP A 819 -1.82 1.70 1.44
N ALA A 820 -0.68 2.23 1.83
CA ALA A 820 -0.51 2.97 3.06
C ALA A 820 -0.72 4.48 2.86
N SER A 821 -1.87 4.94 2.49
CA SER A 821 -2.24 6.37 2.38
C SER A 821 -2.99 6.75 1.10
N ALA A 822 -3.69 5.81 0.51
CA ALA A 822 -4.43 5.97 -0.73
C ALA A 822 -5.28 7.25 -0.78
N GLY A 823 -5.09 8.04 -1.83
CA GLY A 823 -5.92 9.17 -2.20
C GLY A 823 -6.13 10.26 -1.13
N CYS A 824 -5.35 10.26 -0.04
CA CYS A 824 -5.50 11.24 1.02
C CYS A 824 -4.85 12.58 0.66
N LYS A 825 -5.60 13.68 0.80
CA LYS A 825 -5.11 15.05 0.65
C LYS A 825 -4.42 15.60 1.91
N CYS A 826 -4.45 14.89 3.03
CA CYS A 826 -3.77 15.29 4.26
C CYS A 826 -2.28 14.91 4.20
N SER A 827 -1.46 15.61 4.97
CA SER A 827 -0.01 15.45 5.01
C SER A 827 0.46 14.23 5.80
N TYR A 828 0.00 13.03 5.45
CA TYR A 828 0.60 11.80 5.93
C TYR A 828 1.88 11.50 5.16
N LEU A 829 2.87 10.90 5.84
CA LEU A 829 4.25 10.83 5.37
C LEU A 829 4.42 10.01 4.09
N ASN A 830 3.92 8.78 4.05
CA ASN A 830 4.26 7.81 3.03
C ASN A 830 3.05 7.31 2.25
N GLN A 831 3.26 7.04 0.97
CA GLN A 831 2.38 6.26 0.11
C GLN A 831 3.19 5.06 -0.37
N ALA A 832 2.81 3.87 0.05
CA ALA A 832 3.53 2.65 -0.28
C ALA A 832 2.64 1.42 -0.18
N SER A 833 2.99 0.38 -0.92
CA SER A 833 2.56 -0.99 -0.66
C SER A 833 3.63 -1.68 0.17
N LEU A 834 3.24 -2.43 1.21
CA LEU A 834 4.21 -3.01 2.14
C LEU A 834 3.70 -4.26 2.85
N ALA A 835 4.63 -5.01 3.44
CA ALA A 835 4.34 -6.03 4.42
C ALA A 835 5.11 -5.80 5.72
N LEU A 836 4.48 -6.20 6.82
CA LEU A 836 5.10 -6.21 8.14
C LEU A 836 5.17 -7.65 8.67
N GLU A 837 6.17 -7.92 9.46
CA GLU A 837 6.33 -9.18 10.20
C GLU A 837 6.34 -8.93 11.71
N THR A 838 6.25 -10.00 12.50
CA THR A 838 6.54 -9.93 13.95
C THR A 838 8.00 -9.52 14.13
N ALA A 839 8.25 -8.50 14.93
CA ALA A 839 9.62 -8.14 15.34
C ALA A 839 10.17 -9.23 16.27
N ASP A 840 11.45 -9.55 16.10
CA ASP A 840 12.16 -10.54 16.94
C ASP A 840 12.33 -10.04 18.36
#